data_9e5d2f9eeb7ce2b7860c202920ff58d9
#
_entry.id   9e5d2f9eeb7ce2b7860c202920ff58d9
#
_cell.length_a   1.000
_cell.length_b   1.000
_cell.length_c   1.000
_cell.angle_alpha   90.00
_cell.angle_beta   90.00
_cell.angle_gamma   90.00
#
_symmetry.space_group_name_H-M   'P 1'
#
loop_
_entity.id
_entity.type
_entity.pdbx_description
1 polymer ?
#
loop_
_entity_poly.entity_id
_entity_poly.type
_entity_poly.pdbx_seq_one_letter_code
_entity_poly.pdbx_strand_id
1 'polypeptide(L)'
;MFDIRNYPQALAVSQSAALTPDEYRRLYRQSVDDPDTFWAEQAKRLEWFKPWSSVQQCDLKTGSARWFDGAQLNVSYNCIDRHLARRGEQTALLWEGDDPKDSKAITYRELHRQVCRLANALKARGVKKGDRVCIYMPMIPEAAFAMLACTRIGAIHSVVFGGFSPDALRDRILDADCRTVITADEGVRGGKRIPLKQNVDKALASCPAVSSVFVVRRTGGDIVWADGRDLWYHEATEKAGDDCVPEPMGAEDPLFILYTSGSTGKPKGVLHTTGGYLLQATLTFKVVFDYRDGEVFWCTADVGWVTGHSYIVYGPLANGAISLMFEGVPNYPDTSRFWQVVDKHKVNIFYTAPTALRALMREGSAPLQSTSRQSLRLLGSVGEPINPEAWEWYFEEVGLKRCPIVDTWWQTETGGIMLTPLPGSQSLKPGCATQPMFGVQPVLLDEKGKLIEGPGAGLLAIKASWPGQIRSVYGDHQRMVDTYFKPMPGYYFTGDGARRDADGDYWITGRIDDVINVSGHRIGTAEVESALVLHDSVAEAAVVGYPHDLKGQGVYAFVTPMNGVTPDDALKTELLALVSKEIGSFAKPELIQWAPALPKTRSGKIMRRILRKIACNELDNLGDTSTLADPSVVQGLIDKRLNQ
;
A
#
# COMPACT_ATOMS: atom_id res chain seq x y z
N MET A 1 29.05 -9.07 -5.60
CA MET A 1 28.61 -7.99 -6.52
C MET A 1 27.50 -8.60 -7.33
N PHE A 2 26.23 -8.26 -7.02
CA PHE A 2 25.11 -8.79 -7.79
C PHE A 2 25.29 -8.37 -9.26
N ASP A 3 25.17 -9.33 -10.17
CA ASP A 3 25.17 -9.07 -11.61
C ASP A 3 23.91 -8.24 -11.92
N ILE A 4 24.09 -6.93 -12.09
CA ILE A 4 22.98 -6.00 -12.32
C ILE A 4 22.55 -6.17 -13.78
N ARG A 5 21.58 -7.04 -14.01
CA ARG A 5 20.97 -7.22 -15.33
C ARG A 5 20.17 -5.98 -15.69
N ASN A 6 20.42 -5.45 -16.87
CA ASN A 6 19.66 -4.36 -17.44
C ASN A 6 18.66 -4.89 -18.46
N TYR A 7 17.40 -4.52 -18.27
CA TYR A 7 16.30 -4.86 -19.18
C TYR A 7 15.90 -3.58 -19.94
N PRO A 8 16.38 -3.41 -21.21
CA PRO A 8 15.95 -2.26 -22.01
C PRO A 8 14.43 -2.35 -22.24
N GLN A 9 13.75 -1.22 -22.11
CA GLN A 9 12.34 -1.18 -22.42
C GLN A 9 12.11 -1.38 -23.92
N ALA A 10 11.03 -2.10 -24.28
CA ALA A 10 10.67 -2.30 -25.68
C ALA A 10 10.52 -0.97 -26.40
N LEU A 11 10.99 -0.88 -27.65
CA LEU A 11 10.94 0.35 -28.45
C LEU A 11 9.53 0.96 -28.53
N ALA A 12 8.50 0.10 -28.64
CA ALA A 12 7.11 0.54 -28.65
C ALA A 12 6.70 1.25 -27.36
N VAL A 13 7.25 0.85 -26.19
CA VAL A 13 7.02 1.53 -24.91
C VAL A 13 7.69 2.90 -24.94
N SER A 14 8.97 2.95 -25.30
CA SER A 14 9.73 4.20 -25.33
C SER A 14 9.16 5.23 -26.31
N GLN A 15 8.61 4.78 -27.44
CA GLN A 15 7.98 5.65 -28.44
C GLN A 15 6.59 6.15 -28.07
N SER A 16 5.88 5.42 -27.21
CA SER A 16 4.50 5.73 -26.83
C SER A 16 4.34 6.27 -25.41
N ALA A 17 5.40 6.28 -24.62
CA ALA A 17 5.36 6.80 -23.25
C ALA A 17 5.11 8.32 -23.25
N ALA A 18 4.34 8.77 -22.28
CA ALA A 18 4.00 10.18 -22.11
C ALA A 18 5.20 11.04 -21.70
N LEU A 19 6.24 10.43 -21.13
CA LEU A 19 7.47 11.12 -20.73
C LEU A 19 8.69 10.50 -21.40
N THR A 20 9.46 11.35 -22.08
CA THR A 20 10.80 10.99 -22.54
C THR A 20 11.83 11.16 -21.42
N PRO A 21 13.03 10.55 -21.53
CA PRO A 21 14.12 10.76 -20.56
C PRO A 21 14.49 12.24 -20.38
N ASP A 22 14.48 13.01 -21.48
CA ASP A 22 14.82 14.44 -21.44
C ASP A 22 13.74 15.26 -20.74
N GLU A 23 12.47 14.97 -21.00
CA GLU A 23 11.35 15.62 -20.32
C GLU A 23 11.35 15.30 -18.83
N TYR A 24 11.59 14.04 -18.44
CA TYR A 24 11.74 13.68 -17.04
C TYR A 24 12.84 14.52 -16.39
N ARG A 25 14.05 14.56 -16.96
CA ARG A 25 15.18 15.35 -16.43
C ARG A 25 14.84 16.83 -16.29
N ARG A 26 14.18 17.39 -17.29
CA ARG A 26 13.77 18.80 -17.31
C ARG A 26 12.75 19.09 -16.19
N LEU A 27 11.70 18.28 -16.10
CA LEU A 27 10.63 18.45 -15.10
C LEU A 27 11.15 18.20 -13.69
N TYR A 28 11.98 17.16 -13.50
CA TYR A 28 12.59 16.89 -12.22
C TYR A 28 13.47 18.05 -11.76
N ARG A 29 14.34 18.56 -12.63
CA ARG A 29 15.17 19.73 -12.30
C ARG A 29 14.30 20.94 -11.94
N GLN A 30 13.28 21.24 -12.72
CA GLN A 30 12.35 22.32 -12.42
C GLN A 30 11.67 22.14 -11.06
N SER A 31 11.26 20.92 -10.73
CA SER A 31 10.59 20.63 -9.45
C SER A 31 11.51 20.79 -8.23
N VAL A 32 12.83 20.76 -8.44
CA VAL A 32 13.85 20.94 -7.40
C VAL A 32 14.32 22.40 -7.32
N ASP A 33 14.58 23.01 -8.46
CA ASP A 33 15.19 24.36 -8.53
C ASP A 33 14.15 25.48 -8.37
N ASP A 34 12.90 25.25 -8.81
CA ASP A 34 11.77 26.19 -8.70
C ASP A 34 10.48 25.44 -8.33
N PRO A 35 10.41 24.90 -7.10
CA PRO A 35 9.29 24.06 -6.66
C PRO A 35 7.96 24.82 -6.67
N ASP A 36 7.93 26.10 -6.36
CA ASP A 36 6.68 26.87 -6.29
C ASP A 36 6.02 26.99 -7.67
N THR A 37 6.79 27.36 -8.69
CA THR A 37 6.28 27.41 -10.07
C THR A 37 5.89 26.01 -10.55
N PHE A 38 6.71 25.00 -10.29
CA PHE A 38 6.41 23.62 -10.70
C PHE A 38 5.10 23.14 -10.09
N TRP A 39 4.95 23.23 -8.77
CA TRP A 39 3.75 22.72 -8.09
C TRP A 39 2.50 23.54 -8.37
N ALA A 40 2.62 24.86 -8.58
CA ALA A 40 1.52 25.69 -9.05
C ALA A 40 1.01 25.23 -10.43
N GLU A 41 1.90 24.83 -11.33
CA GLU A 41 1.51 24.28 -12.64
C GLU A 41 0.87 22.90 -12.50
N GLN A 42 1.46 22.01 -11.69
CA GLN A 42 0.86 20.67 -11.47
C GLN A 42 -0.51 20.75 -10.79
N ALA A 43 -0.73 21.73 -9.92
CA ALA A 43 -2.00 21.93 -9.22
C ALA A 43 -3.17 22.23 -10.17
N LYS A 44 -2.91 22.70 -11.40
CA LYS A 44 -3.94 22.87 -12.45
C LYS A 44 -4.57 21.55 -12.92
N ARG A 45 -4.01 20.41 -12.51
CA ARG A 45 -4.63 19.08 -12.72
C ARG A 45 -5.91 18.89 -11.92
N LEU A 46 -6.10 19.70 -10.87
CA LEU A 46 -7.29 19.68 -10.01
C LEU A 46 -8.13 20.93 -10.26
N GLU A 47 -9.42 20.81 -9.97
CA GLU A 47 -10.33 21.95 -9.94
C GLU A 47 -10.41 22.51 -8.53
N TRP A 48 -10.10 23.78 -8.38
CA TRP A 48 -10.09 24.53 -7.13
C TRP A 48 -11.27 25.49 -7.10
N PHE A 49 -12.03 25.49 -6.01
CA PHE A 49 -13.12 26.44 -5.80
C PHE A 49 -12.59 27.83 -5.43
N LYS A 50 -11.41 27.85 -4.80
CA LYS A 50 -10.65 29.07 -4.50
C LYS A 50 -9.16 28.78 -4.68
N PRO A 51 -8.39 29.65 -5.38
CA PRO A 51 -6.95 29.48 -5.54
C PRO A 51 -6.20 29.72 -4.23
N TRP A 52 -4.96 29.27 -4.17
CA TRP A 52 -4.02 29.44 -3.06
C TRP A 52 -3.40 30.85 -3.02
N SER A 53 -2.97 31.26 -1.85
CA SER A 53 -2.15 32.46 -1.62
C SER A 53 -0.66 32.14 -1.58
N SER A 54 -0.29 30.91 -1.17
CA SER A 54 1.08 30.41 -1.14
C SER A 54 1.07 28.93 -1.53
N VAL A 55 2.06 28.50 -2.33
CA VAL A 55 2.17 27.11 -2.80
C VAL A 55 2.62 26.21 -1.67
N GLN A 56 3.68 26.59 -0.96
CA GLN A 56 4.21 25.82 0.16
C GLN A 56 4.81 26.70 1.26
N GLN A 57 4.71 26.18 2.48
CA GLN A 57 5.38 26.71 3.67
C GLN A 57 5.79 25.50 4.51
N CYS A 58 7.05 25.08 4.38
CA CYS A 58 7.51 23.81 4.94
C CYS A 58 8.82 23.98 5.69
N ASP A 59 8.96 23.29 6.83
CA ASP A 59 10.19 23.20 7.61
C ASP A 59 10.38 21.77 8.12
N LEU A 60 11.32 21.04 7.53
CA LEU A 60 11.63 19.67 7.94
C LEU A 60 12.32 19.56 9.31
N LYS A 61 12.84 20.66 9.87
CA LYS A 61 13.40 20.64 11.24
C LYS A 61 12.30 20.45 12.28
N THR A 62 11.15 21.01 12.02
CA THR A 62 9.96 20.93 12.90
C THR A 62 8.94 19.90 12.41
N GLY A 63 9.10 19.39 11.18
CA GLY A 63 8.12 18.52 10.51
C GLY A 63 6.89 19.28 9.99
N SER A 64 6.89 20.62 10.07
CA SER A 64 5.78 21.44 9.58
C SER A 64 5.70 21.43 8.06
N ALA A 65 4.51 21.21 7.52
CA ALA A 65 4.23 21.27 6.10
C ALA A 65 2.82 21.83 5.86
N ARG A 66 2.75 22.87 5.03
CA ARG A 66 1.51 23.45 4.52
C ARG A 66 1.64 23.62 3.02
N TRP A 67 0.65 23.13 2.28
CA TRP A 67 0.61 23.17 0.84
C TRP A 67 -0.68 23.81 0.35
N PHE A 68 -0.56 24.72 -0.62
CA PHE A 68 -1.69 25.46 -1.23
C PHE A 68 -2.52 26.22 -0.19
N ASP A 69 -1.85 27.00 0.65
CA ASP A 69 -2.48 27.72 1.75
C ASP A 69 -3.56 28.68 1.26
N GLY A 70 -4.71 28.67 1.94
CA GLY A 70 -5.88 29.46 1.59
C GLY A 70 -6.72 28.95 0.43
N ALA A 71 -6.27 27.90 -0.29
CA ALA A 71 -7.04 27.29 -1.37
C ALA A 71 -8.21 26.45 -0.84
N GLN A 72 -9.24 26.29 -1.69
CA GLN A 72 -10.39 25.43 -1.41
C GLN A 72 -10.70 24.51 -2.59
N LEU A 73 -11.00 23.26 -2.29
CA LEU A 73 -11.44 22.24 -3.24
C LEU A 73 -12.30 21.20 -2.53
N ASN A 74 -12.78 20.22 -3.29
CA ASN A 74 -13.39 19.02 -2.72
C ASN A 74 -12.86 17.77 -3.45
N VAL A 75 -12.51 16.73 -2.71
CA VAL A 75 -11.95 15.49 -3.28
C VAL A 75 -13.00 14.72 -4.07
N SER A 76 -14.21 14.56 -3.53
CA SER A 76 -15.30 13.90 -4.25
C SER A 76 -15.64 14.60 -5.56
N TYR A 77 -15.68 15.94 -5.56
CA TYR A 77 -15.88 16.74 -6.76
C TYR A 77 -14.80 16.45 -7.82
N ASN A 78 -13.54 16.46 -7.40
CA ASN A 78 -12.42 16.19 -8.31
C ASN A 78 -12.38 14.75 -8.83
N CYS A 79 -12.89 13.79 -8.07
CA CYS A 79 -12.97 12.39 -8.49
C CYS A 79 -14.20 12.07 -9.35
N ILE A 80 -15.29 12.86 -9.25
CA ILE A 80 -16.57 12.49 -9.85
C ILE A 80 -17.14 13.64 -10.69
N ASP A 81 -17.53 14.74 -10.06
CA ASP A 81 -18.41 15.78 -10.66
C ASP A 81 -17.80 16.39 -11.91
N ARG A 82 -16.51 16.76 -11.88
CA ARG A 82 -15.82 17.36 -13.02
C ARG A 82 -15.74 16.45 -14.25
N HIS A 83 -15.97 15.15 -14.07
CA HIS A 83 -15.96 14.17 -15.16
C HIS A 83 -17.34 13.94 -15.77
N LEU A 84 -18.44 14.31 -15.09
CA LEU A 84 -19.79 13.95 -15.49
C LEU A 84 -20.17 14.41 -16.89
N ALA A 85 -19.80 15.64 -17.26
CA ALA A 85 -20.15 16.20 -18.57
C ALA A 85 -19.54 15.44 -19.75
N ARG A 86 -18.32 14.92 -19.58
CA ARG A 86 -17.57 14.26 -20.66
C ARG A 86 -17.55 12.74 -20.54
N ARG A 87 -17.62 12.21 -19.31
CA ARG A 87 -17.40 10.80 -18.97
C ARG A 87 -18.53 10.21 -18.12
N GLY A 88 -19.69 10.87 -18.03
CA GLY A 88 -20.79 10.43 -17.16
C GLY A 88 -21.18 8.96 -17.39
N GLU A 89 -21.18 8.52 -18.64
CA GLU A 89 -21.54 7.14 -19.02
C GLU A 89 -20.32 6.20 -19.09
N GLN A 90 -19.09 6.72 -18.93
CA GLN A 90 -17.90 5.89 -18.83
C GLN A 90 -17.91 5.13 -17.51
N THR A 91 -17.47 3.89 -17.52
CA THR A 91 -17.21 3.12 -16.30
C THR A 91 -16.16 3.84 -15.45
N ALA A 92 -16.47 4.07 -14.18
CA ALA A 92 -15.55 4.57 -13.15
C ALA A 92 -14.97 3.41 -12.35
N LEU A 93 -15.82 2.51 -11.89
CA LEU A 93 -15.43 1.33 -11.12
C LEU A 93 -15.91 0.06 -11.81
N LEU A 94 -14.99 -0.88 -11.96
CA LEU A 94 -15.31 -2.28 -12.23
C LEU A 94 -15.15 -3.04 -10.91
N TRP A 95 -16.18 -3.72 -10.48
CA TRP A 95 -16.10 -4.60 -9.34
C TRP A 95 -16.15 -6.06 -9.80
N GLU A 96 -15.24 -6.85 -9.24
CA GLU A 96 -15.17 -8.29 -9.43
C GLU A 96 -15.26 -8.97 -8.07
N GLY A 97 -16.26 -9.81 -7.89
CA GLY A 97 -16.52 -10.52 -6.65
C GLY A 97 -15.57 -11.68 -6.40
N ASP A 98 -15.66 -12.27 -5.22
CA ASP A 98 -14.97 -13.51 -4.87
C ASP A 98 -15.42 -14.67 -5.79
N ASP A 99 -16.75 -14.81 -6.01
CA ASP A 99 -17.27 -15.69 -7.06
C ASP A 99 -17.03 -15.05 -8.45
N PRO A 100 -16.40 -15.76 -9.40
CA PRO A 100 -16.19 -15.26 -10.77
C PRO A 100 -17.45 -14.86 -11.55
N LYS A 101 -18.62 -15.28 -11.09
CA LYS A 101 -19.90 -14.90 -11.69
C LYS A 101 -20.37 -13.51 -11.25
N ASP A 102 -19.85 -13.02 -10.12
CA ASP A 102 -20.22 -11.74 -9.55
C ASP A 102 -19.33 -10.64 -10.13
N SER A 103 -19.90 -9.74 -10.90
CA SER A 103 -19.20 -8.55 -11.35
C SER A 103 -20.17 -7.41 -11.63
N LYS A 104 -19.70 -6.16 -11.50
CA LYS A 104 -20.52 -4.97 -11.72
C LYS A 104 -19.68 -3.85 -12.33
N ALA A 105 -20.20 -3.20 -13.35
CA ALA A 105 -19.67 -1.95 -13.89
C ALA A 105 -20.51 -0.78 -13.34
N ILE A 106 -19.84 0.26 -12.85
CA ILE A 106 -20.45 1.45 -12.26
C ILE A 106 -19.92 2.64 -13.04
N THR A 107 -20.84 3.38 -13.68
CA THR A 107 -20.46 4.59 -14.42
C THR A 107 -20.16 5.75 -13.48
N TYR A 108 -19.51 6.82 -13.98
CA TYR A 108 -19.29 8.05 -13.20
C TYR A 108 -20.62 8.67 -12.75
N ARG A 109 -21.67 8.59 -13.56
CA ARG A 109 -23.02 9.07 -13.21
C ARG A 109 -23.65 8.24 -12.09
N GLU A 110 -23.54 6.92 -12.18
CA GLU A 110 -24.02 6.05 -11.11
C GLU A 110 -23.22 6.24 -9.82
N LEU A 111 -21.89 6.36 -9.93
CA LEU A 111 -21.02 6.66 -8.78
C LEU A 111 -21.43 7.97 -8.11
N HIS A 112 -21.68 9.03 -8.88
CA HIS A 112 -22.18 10.31 -8.37
C HIS A 112 -23.47 10.13 -7.56
N ARG A 113 -24.45 9.43 -8.16
CA ARG A 113 -25.74 9.18 -7.51
C ARG A 113 -25.58 8.44 -6.19
N GLN A 114 -24.83 7.35 -6.17
CA GLN A 114 -24.60 6.55 -4.95
C GLN A 114 -23.87 7.34 -3.86
N VAL A 115 -22.88 8.11 -4.24
CA VAL A 115 -22.11 8.95 -3.31
C VAL A 115 -22.99 10.07 -2.73
N CYS A 116 -23.80 10.74 -3.55
CA CYS A 116 -24.72 11.79 -3.06
C CYS A 116 -25.76 11.23 -2.11
N ARG A 117 -26.36 10.08 -2.43
CA ARG A 117 -27.33 9.42 -1.56
C ARG A 117 -26.74 9.05 -0.22
N LEU A 118 -25.56 8.42 -0.21
CA LEU A 118 -24.90 8.08 1.06
C LEU A 118 -24.48 9.34 1.83
N ALA A 119 -23.95 10.36 1.16
CA ALA A 119 -23.60 11.63 1.78
C ALA A 119 -24.82 12.29 2.47
N ASN A 120 -25.98 12.30 1.82
CA ASN A 120 -27.22 12.80 2.39
C ASN A 120 -27.73 11.92 3.55
N ALA A 121 -27.60 10.60 3.44
CA ALA A 121 -27.95 9.68 4.53
C ALA A 121 -27.07 9.90 5.78
N LEU A 122 -25.76 10.14 5.60
CA LEU A 122 -24.84 10.49 6.67
C LEU A 122 -25.22 11.83 7.33
N LYS A 123 -25.52 12.85 6.52
CA LYS A 123 -26.01 14.15 7.02
C LYS A 123 -27.31 14.02 7.82
N ALA A 124 -28.23 13.18 7.37
CA ALA A 124 -29.49 12.90 8.09
C ALA A 124 -29.25 12.25 9.46
N ARG A 125 -28.10 11.58 9.66
CA ARG A 125 -27.67 11.04 10.97
C ARG A 125 -26.76 12.00 11.74
N GLY A 126 -26.67 13.26 11.31
CA GLY A 126 -25.94 14.31 12.00
C GLY A 126 -24.46 14.40 11.69
N VAL A 127 -23.94 13.62 10.72
CA VAL A 127 -22.52 13.71 10.30
C VAL A 127 -22.30 15.04 9.55
N LYS A 128 -21.28 15.75 9.94
CA LYS A 128 -20.90 17.07 9.41
C LYS A 128 -19.40 17.17 9.18
N LYS A 129 -18.97 18.27 8.57
CA LYS A 129 -17.55 18.59 8.36
C LYS A 129 -16.75 18.44 9.64
N GLY A 130 -15.62 17.70 9.54
CA GLY A 130 -14.70 17.43 10.64
C GLY A 130 -15.07 16.23 11.52
N ASP A 131 -16.26 15.64 11.38
CA ASP A 131 -16.61 14.40 12.07
C ASP A 131 -15.84 13.21 11.48
N ARG A 132 -15.53 12.20 12.33
CA ARG A 132 -14.83 10.98 11.90
C ARG A 132 -15.83 9.86 11.69
N VAL A 133 -15.68 9.18 10.55
CA VAL A 133 -16.50 8.03 10.15
C VAL A 133 -15.58 6.82 9.99
N CYS A 134 -15.85 5.77 10.73
CA CYS A 134 -15.13 4.50 10.57
C CYS A 134 -15.76 3.68 9.43
N ILE A 135 -14.93 3.20 8.52
CA ILE A 135 -15.34 2.34 7.40
C ILE A 135 -14.67 0.97 7.60
N TYR A 136 -15.48 -0.05 7.95
CA TYR A 136 -15.03 -1.43 8.15
C TYR A 136 -15.79 -2.35 7.19
N MET A 137 -15.28 -2.43 5.96
CA MET A 137 -15.99 -2.97 4.80
C MET A 137 -15.16 -4.03 4.07
N PRO A 138 -15.80 -4.99 3.37
CA PRO A 138 -15.12 -5.79 2.38
C PRO A 138 -14.84 -4.95 1.12
N MET A 139 -14.09 -5.50 0.17
CA MET A 139 -13.74 -4.84 -1.11
C MET A 139 -14.94 -4.84 -2.08
N ILE A 140 -16.00 -4.14 -1.70
CA ILE A 140 -17.21 -3.92 -2.51
C ILE A 140 -17.34 -2.44 -2.89
N PRO A 141 -18.10 -2.09 -3.92
CA PRO A 141 -18.23 -0.70 -4.38
C PRO A 141 -18.64 0.29 -3.30
N GLU A 142 -19.46 -0.15 -2.36
CA GLU A 142 -19.95 0.66 -1.25
C GLU A 142 -18.82 1.16 -0.34
N ALA A 143 -17.67 0.48 -0.31
CA ALA A 143 -16.49 0.97 0.41
C ALA A 143 -15.93 2.24 -0.26
N ALA A 144 -15.83 2.27 -1.59
CA ALA A 144 -15.43 3.46 -2.33
C ALA A 144 -16.49 4.57 -2.24
N PHE A 145 -17.78 4.22 -2.29
CA PHE A 145 -18.88 5.18 -2.09
C PHE A 145 -18.78 5.84 -0.71
N ALA A 146 -18.49 5.07 0.34
CA ALA A 146 -18.34 5.56 1.69
C ALA A 146 -17.17 6.56 1.83
N MET A 147 -16.00 6.24 1.27
CA MET A 147 -14.85 7.13 1.25
C MET A 147 -15.19 8.46 0.56
N LEU A 148 -15.79 8.39 -0.63
CA LEU A 148 -16.15 9.55 -1.44
C LEU A 148 -17.30 10.36 -0.83
N ALA A 149 -18.26 9.71 -0.17
CA ALA A 149 -19.36 10.41 0.52
C ALA A 149 -18.84 11.18 1.75
N CYS A 150 -17.93 10.62 2.53
CA CYS A 150 -17.27 11.33 3.62
C CYS A 150 -16.54 12.57 3.10
N THR A 151 -15.72 12.43 2.05
CA THR A 151 -14.97 13.57 1.49
C THR A 151 -15.90 14.62 0.88
N ARG A 152 -17.08 14.21 0.35
CA ARG A 152 -18.06 15.13 -0.20
C ARG A 152 -18.60 16.10 0.82
N ILE A 153 -18.87 15.64 2.03
CA ILE A 153 -19.44 16.45 3.12
C ILE A 153 -18.37 16.98 4.09
N GLY A 154 -17.09 16.75 3.79
CA GLY A 154 -15.98 17.20 4.64
C GLY A 154 -15.80 16.38 5.92
N ALA A 155 -16.40 15.19 6.02
CA ALA A 155 -16.13 14.25 7.10
C ALA A 155 -14.79 13.53 6.86
N ILE A 156 -14.09 13.21 7.95
CA ILE A 156 -12.79 12.52 7.94
C ILE A 156 -13.05 11.02 8.02
N HIS A 157 -12.71 10.26 7.00
CA HIS A 157 -12.86 8.82 7.10
C HIS A 157 -11.64 8.14 7.72
N SER A 158 -11.91 7.06 8.46
CA SER A 158 -10.91 6.12 8.96
C SER A 158 -11.29 4.73 8.46
N VAL A 159 -10.61 4.29 7.39
CA VAL A 159 -10.86 2.94 6.84
C VAL A 159 -10.08 1.94 7.66
N VAL A 160 -10.76 0.91 8.13
CA VAL A 160 -10.20 -0.21 8.87
C VAL A 160 -10.34 -1.47 8.03
N PHE A 161 -9.24 -2.17 7.81
CA PHE A 161 -9.23 -3.39 7.01
C PHE A 161 -10.24 -4.41 7.54
N GLY A 162 -11.16 -4.89 6.69
CA GLY A 162 -12.25 -5.80 7.04
C GLY A 162 -11.83 -7.15 7.64
N GLY A 163 -10.54 -7.41 7.58
CA GLY A 163 -9.93 -8.57 8.19
C GLY A 163 -9.41 -8.36 9.62
N PHE A 164 -9.42 -7.14 10.18
CA PHE A 164 -8.94 -6.92 11.55
C PHE A 164 -9.92 -7.47 12.59
N SER A 165 -9.37 -7.80 13.78
CA SER A 165 -10.14 -8.27 14.92
C SER A 165 -11.05 -7.18 15.49
N PRO A 166 -12.08 -7.57 16.29
CA PRO A 166 -12.90 -6.62 17.03
C PRO A 166 -12.09 -5.66 17.91
N ASP A 167 -11.03 -6.13 18.56
CA ASP A 167 -10.17 -5.29 19.39
C ASP A 167 -9.42 -4.25 18.58
N ALA A 168 -8.84 -4.64 17.45
CA ALA A 168 -8.18 -3.72 16.55
C ALA A 168 -9.13 -2.65 15.97
N LEU A 169 -10.38 -3.03 15.71
CA LEU A 169 -11.43 -2.11 15.28
C LEU A 169 -11.83 -1.16 16.40
N ARG A 170 -12.10 -1.67 17.61
CA ARG A 170 -12.41 -0.87 18.81
C ARG A 170 -11.38 0.22 19.06
N ASP A 171 -10.10 -0.18 19.08
CA ASP A 171 -9.02 0.75 19.41
C ASP A 171 -8.94 1.91 18.42
N ARG A 172 -9.20 1.67 17.13
CA ARG A 172 -9.23 2.70 16.10
C ARG A 172 -10.47 3.61 16.19
N ILE A 173 -11.62 3.03 16.50
CA ILE A 173 -12.86 3.80 16.73
C ILE A 173 -12.68 4.76 17.91
N LEU A 174 -12.10 4.28 19.01
CA LEU A 174 -11.85 5.08 20.21
C LEU A 174 -10.80 6.16 19.97
N ASP A 175 -9.67 5.81 19.37
CA ASP A 175 -8.57 6.76 19.09
C ASP A 175 -9.00 7.88 18.13
N ALA A 176 -9.77 7.55 17.08
CA ALA A 176 -10.30 8.54 16.16
C ALA A 176 -11.58 9.26 16.66
N ASP A 177 -12.14 8.89 17.80
CA ASP A 177 -13.46 9.35 18.26
C ASP A 177 -14.54 9.26 17.17
N CYS A 178 -14.66 8.09 16.53
CA CYS A 178 -15.68 7.86 15.51
C CYS A 178 -17.04 7.65 16.17
N ARG A 179 -18.07 8.34 15.65
CA ARG A 179 -19.47 8.20 16.12
C ARG A 179 -20.38 7.50 15.12
N THR A 180 -19.88 7.28 13.91
CA THR A 180 -20.57 6.57 12.83
C THR A 180 -19.65 5.48 12.29
N VAL A 181 -20.23 4.30 12.05
CA VAL A 181 -19.55 3.16 11.44
C VAL A 181 -20.33 2.74 10.18
N ILE A 182 -19.61 2.43 9.12
CA ILE A 182 -20.16 1.85 7.89
C ILE A 182 -19.55 0.45 7.75
N THR A 183 -20.38 -0.57 7.65
CA THR A 183 -19.97 -1.98 7.56
C THR A 183 -20.89 -2.79 6.65
N ALA A 184 -20.66 -4.09 6.54
CA ALA A 184 -21.56 -5.04 5.89
C ALA A 184 -22.02 -6.10 6.88
N ASP A 185 -23.08 -6.82 6.53
CA ASP A 185 -23.50 -8.02 7.30
C ASP A 185 -22.34 -8.99 7.41
N GLU A 186 -21.82 -9.43 6.27
CA GLU A 186 -20.65 -10.29 6.15
C GLU A 186 -19.79 -9.83 4.96
N GLY A 187 -18.54 -10.26 4.91
CA GLY A 187 -17.69 -10.23 3.70
C GLY A 187 -17.52 -11.64 3.14
N VAL A 188 -17.07 -11.73 1.89
CA VAL A 188 -16.71 -13.00 1.25
C VAL A 188 -15.25 -12.94 0.83
N ARG A 189 -14.47 -13.97 1.16
CA ARG A 189 -13.06 -14.03 0.79
C ARG A 189 -12.56 -15.47 0.67
N GLY A 190 -12.16 -15.88 -0.53
CA GLY A 190 -11.72 -17.25 -0.81
C GLY A 190 -12.78 -18.30 -0.49
N GLY A 191 -14.05 -18.04 -0.81
CA GLY A 191 -15.21 -18.87 -0.52
C GLY A 191 -15.65 -18.87 0.95
N LYS A 192 -14.98 -18.11 1.84
CA LYS A 192 -15.30 -18.06 3.28
C LYS A 192 -16.07 -16.78 3.61
N ARG A 193 -17.06 -16.88 4.49
CA ARG A 193 -17.78 -15.73 5.05
C ARG A 193 -17.01 -15.14 6.23
N ILE A 194 -16.94 -13.83 6.29
CA ILE A 194 -16.31 -13.05 7.36
C ILE A 194 -17.41 -12.28 8.09
N PRO A 195 -17.63 -12.50 9.39
CA PRO A 195 -18.77 -11.94 10.13
C PRO A 195 -18.50 -10.47 10.52
N LEU A 196 -18.56 -9.53 9.57
CA LEU A 196 -18.16 -8.14 9.78
C LEU A 196 -19.06 -7.44 10.81
N LYS A 197 -20.38 -7.54 10.67
CA LYS A 197 -21.31 -6.93 11.63
C LYS A 197 -21.14 -7.49 13.04
N GLN A 198 -20.90 -8.79 13.19
CA GLN A 198 -20.62 -9.39 14.49
C GLN A 198 -19.32 -8.85 15.11
N ASN A 199 -18.28 -8.62 14.28
CA ASN A 199 -17.04 -7.99 14.75
C ASN A 199 -17.27 -6.53 15.18
N VAL A 200 -18.09 -5.79 14.44
CA VAL A 200 -18.50 -4.43 14.81
C VAL A 200 -19.23 -4.45 16.15
N ASP A 201 -20.22 -5.34 16.36
CA ASP A 201 -20.97 -5.40 17.61
C ASP A 201 -20.07 -5.70 18.82
N LYS A 202 -19.12 -6.61 18.65
CA LYS A 202 -18.11 -6.91 19.70
C LYS A 202 -17.24 -5.68 20.01
N ALA A 203 -16.78 -4.97 18.99
CA ALA A 203 -16.00 -3.75 19.18
C ALA A 203 -16.81 -2.64 19.88
N LEU A 204 -18.06 -2.47 19.47
CA LEU A 204 -18.95 -1.41 19.97
C LEU A 204 -19.43 -1.62 21.40
N ALA A 205 -19.29 -2.82 21.98
CA ALA A 205 -19.55 -3.05 23.41
C ALA A 205 -18.73 -2.11 24.32
N SER A 206 -17.57 -1.62 23.83
CA SER A 206 -16.69 -0.66 24.53
C SER A 206 -16.65 0.72 23.88
N CYS A 207 -17.51 1.01 22.89
CA CYS A 207 -17.53 2.29 22.15
C CYS A 207 -18.91 2.97 22.27
N PRO A 208 -19.31 3.44 23.45
CA PRO A 208 -20.67 3.96 23.70
C PRO A 208 -20.98 5.26 22.92
N ALA A 209 -19.97 5.94 22.39
CA ALA A 209 -20.15 7.16 21.60
C ALA A 209 -20.68 6.88 20.17
N VAL A 210 -20.60 5.65 19.69
CA VAL A 210 -21.09 5.28 18.35
C VAL A 210 -22.63 5.22 18.36
N SER A 211 -23.24 6.14 17.63
CA SER A 211 -24.69 6.33 17.56
C SER A 211 -25.33 5.84 16.28
N SER A 212 -24.54 5.53 15.25
CA SER A 212 -25.03 5.10 13.93
C SER A 212 -24.14 4.04 13.32
N VAL A 213 -24.74 2.95 12.85
CA VAL A 213 -24.08 1.87 12.11
C VAL A 213 -24.85 1.62 10.82
N PHE A 214 -24.26 1.95 9.68
CA PHE A 214 -24.82 1.63 8.35
C PHE A 214 -24.35 0.24 7.95
N VAL A 215 -25.29 -0.65 7.63
CA VAL A 215 -24.99 -2.05 7.32
C VAL A 215 -25.38 -2.35 5.87
N VAL A 216 -24.39 -2.70 5.05
CA VAL A 216 -24.64 -3.18 3.68
C VAL A 216 -25.04 -4.66 3.74
N ARG A 217 -26.10 -5.02 3.03
CA ARG A 217 -26.52 -6.43 2.86
C ARG A 217 -25.72 -7.05 1.73
N ARG A 218 -24.56 -7.67 2.06
CA ARG A 218 -23.67 -8.32 1.06
C ARG A 218 -24.05 -9.78 0.83
N THR A 219 -24.31 -10.54 1.89
CA THR A 219 -24.57 -11.99 1.80
C THR A 219 -26.00 -12.35 2.21
N GLY A 220 -26.69 -11.46 2.93
CA GLY A 220 -27.99 -11.73 3.51
C GLY A 220 -27.92 -12.66 4.72
N GLY A 221 -26.75 -12.78 5.36
CA GLY A 221 -26.57 -13.57 6.57
C GLY A 221 -27.35 -13.00 7.77
N ASP A 222 -27.65 -13.86 8.74
CA ASP A 222 -28.30 -13.47 9.98
C ASP A 222 -27.36 -12.63 10.84
N ILE A 223 -27.82 -11.45 11.26
CA ILE A 223 -27.05 -10.52 12.09
C ILE A 223 -27.88 -10.07 13.30
N VAL A 224 -27.19 -9.76 14.40
CA VAL A 224 -27.80 -9.08 15.53
C VAL A 224 -28.07 -7.62 15.15
N TRP A 225 -29.21 -7.11 15.58
CA TRP A 225 -29.66 -5.76 15.26
C TRP A 225 -29.90 -4.93 16.53
N ALA A 226 -29.37 -3.72 16.55
CA ALA A 226 -29.57 -2.76 17.64
C ALA A 226 -30.45 -1.62 17.15
N ASP A 227 -31.73 -1.62 17.56
CA ASP A 227 -32.69 -0.61 17.19
C ASP A 227 -32.22 0.80 17.59
N GLY A 228 -32.48 1.77 16.70
CA GLY A 228 -32.08 3.17 16.86
C GLY A 228 -30.62 3.47 16.47
N ARG A 229 -29.71 2.48 16.58
CA ARG A 229 -28.30 2.58 16.16
C ARG A 229 -28.07 2.08 14.74
N ASP A 230 -28.56 0.87 14.44
CA ASP A 230 -28.30 0.16 13.19
C ASP A 230 -29.28 0.58 12.10
N LEU A 231 -28.78 0.73 10.87
CA LEU A 231 -29.57 1.08 9.69
C LEU A 231 -29.12 0.23 8.51
N TRP A 232 -30.10 -0.29 7.76
CA TRP A 232 -29.77 -0.87 6.46
C TRP A 232 -29.29 0.23 5.52
N TYR A 233 -28.10 0.04 4.97
CA TYR A 233 -27.47 0.99 4.02
C TYR A 233 -28.40 1.31 2.85
N HIS A 234 -28.97 0.30 2.20
CA HIS A 234 -29.84 0.47 1.04
C HIS A 234 -31.12 1.25 1.39
N GLU A 235 -31.76 0.99 2.54
CA GLU A 235 -32.96 1.71 2.95
C GLU A 235 -32.68 3.19 3.28
N ALA A 236 -31.53 3.47 3.89
CA ALA A 236 -31.11 4.82 4.20
C ALA A 236 -30.78 5.63 2.94
N THR A 237 -30.11 4.99 1.97
CA THR A 237 -29.70 5.64 0.72
C THR A 237 -30.85 5.77 -0.28
N GLU A 238 -31.78 4.82 -0.35
CA GLU A 238 -32.98 4.92 -1.21
C GLU A 238 -33.89 6.09 -0.84
N LYS A 239 -33.97 6.44 0.44
CA LYS A 239 -34.78 7.57 0.94
C LYS A 239 -34.07 8.93 0.77
N ALA A 240 -32.78 8.92 0.44
CA ALA A 240 -31.96 10.12 0.33
C ALA A 240 -31.96 10.68 -1.11
N GLY A 241 -31.80 12.00 -1.23
CA GLY A 241 -31.72 12.67 -2.53
C GLY A 241 -30.45 12.35 -3.31
N ASP A 242 -30.55 12.42 -4.64
CA ASP A 242 -29.48 12.12 -5.60
C ASP A 242 -28.47 13.28 -5.77
N ASP A 243 -28.75 14.44 -5.20
CA ASP A 243 -27.89 15.62 -5.24
C ASP A 243 -27.41 15.98 -3.84
N CYS A 244 -26.12 16.27 -3.73
CA CYS A 244 -25.48 16.71 -2.51
C CYS A 244 -24.34 17.66 -2.87
N VAL A 245 -24.50 18.93 -2.57
CA VAL A 245 -23.47 19.96 -2.85
C VAL A 245 -22.17 19.60 -2.13
N PRO A 246 -21.02 19.54 -2.84
CA PRO A 246 -19.74 19.24 -2.22
C PRO A 246 -19.30 20.37 -1.30
N GLU A 247 -18.88 20.02 -0.08
CA GLU A 247 -18.39 20.98 0.92
C GLU A 247 -17.06 21.59 0.45
N PRO A 248 -16.92 22.93 0.44
CA PRO A 248 -15.64 23.57 0.19
C PRO A 248 -14.65 23.28 1.34
N MET A 249 -13.60 22.50 1.02
CA MET A 249 -12.57 22.12 1.98
C MET A 249 -11.31 22.95 1.77
N GLY A 250 -10.71 23.44 2.84
CA GLY A 250 -9.37 24.01 2.77
C GLY A 250 -8.35 22.95 2.32
N ALA A 251 -7.31 23.38 1.60
CA ALA A 251 -6.28 22.46 1.13
C ALA A 251 -5.61 21.67 2.28
N GLU A 252 -5.51 22.28 3.47
CA GLU A 252 -4.93 21.68 4.68
C GLU A 252 -6.02 21.14 5.65
N ASP A 253 -7.29 21.13 5.26
CA ASP A 253 -8.31 20.44 6.06
C ASP A 253 -8.05 18.92 6.03
N PRO A 254 -8.22 18.21 7.17
CA PRO A 254 -8.05 16.76 7.24
C PRO A 254 -8.93 16.01 6.25
N LEU A 255 -8.37 15.01 5.60
CA LEU A 255 -9.05 14.16 4.63
C LEU A 255 -9.36 12.78 5.21
N PHE A 256 -8.35 12.10 5.72
CA PHE A 256 -8.49 10.79 6.32
C PHE A 256 -7.44 10.52 7.39
N ILE A 257 -7.75 9.54 8.24
CA ILE A 257 -6.85 8.94 9.22
C ILE A 257 -6.66 7.49 8.84
N LEU A 258 -5.41 7.07 8.64
CA LEU A 258 -5.10 5.68 8.34
C LEU A 258 -4.09 5.13 9.34
N TYR A 259 -4.48 4.06 10.04
CA TYR A 259 -3.67 3.49 11.10
C TYR A 259 -2.62 2.53 10.55
N THR A 260 -1.37 2.77 10.93
CA THR A 260 -0.24 1.90 10.65
C THR A 260 0.28 1.25 11.93
N SER A 261 0.90 0.06 11.80
CA SER A 261 1.57 -0.59 12.93
C SER A 261 2.76 0.27 13.40
N GLY A 262 2.77 0.63 14.68
CA GLY A 262 3.88 1.35 15.29
C GLY A 262 4.93 0.40 15.85
N SER A 263 6.20 0.82 15.88
CA SER A 263 7.28 0.10 16.58
C SER A 263 7.02 -0.05 18.08
N THR A 264 6.23 0.85 18.68
CA THR A 264 5.87 0.89 20.11
C THR A 264 4.62 0.09 20.48
N GLY A 265 4.02 -0.66 19.54
CA GLY A 265 2.84 -1.51 19.79
C GLY A 265 1.48 -0.81 19.60
N LYS A 266 1.35 0.49 19.86
CA LYS A 266 0.10 1.23 19.55
C LYS A 266 0.09 1.67 18.08
N PRO A 267 -1.00 1.44 17.33
CA PRO A 267 -1.15 1.96 15.97
C PRO A 267 -0.99 3.49 15.93
N LYS A 268 -0.43 4.00 14.82
CA LYS A 268 -0.32 5.45 14.54
C LYS A 268 -1.41 5.83 13.55
N GLY A 269 -2.26 6.76 13.88
CA GLY A 269 -3.23 7.35 12.97
C GLY A 269 -2.54 8.39 12.06
N VAL A 270 -2.07 7.96 10.90
CA VAL A 270 -1.47 8.86 9.90
C VAL A 270 -2.56 9.78 9.35
N LEU A 271 -2.36 11.08 9.50
CA LEU A 271 -3.30 12.10 9.04
C LEU A 271 -2.80 12.73 7.73
N HIS A 272 -3.61 12.63 6.69
CA HIS A 272 -3.44 13.34 5.44
C HIS A 272 -4.47 14.45 5.26
N THR A 273 -4.06 15.53 4.56
CA THR A 273 -4.90 16.67 4.23
C THR A 273 -5.35 16.65 2.77
N THR A 274 -6.30 17.50 2.43
CA THR A 274 -7.12 17.41 1.24
C THR A 274 -6.35 17.71 -0.07
N GLY A 275 -5.75 18.88 -0.18
CA GLY A 275 -5.22 19.37 -1.46
C GLY A 275 -3.92 18.72 -1.88
N GLY A 276 -2.91 18.73 -1.00
CA GLY A 276 -1.59 18.20 -1.31
C GLY A 276 -1.61 16.69 -1.56
N TYR A 277 -2.33 15.92 -0.74
CA TYR A 277 -2.46 14.49 -0.93
C TYR A 277 -3.14 14.16 -2.28
N LEU A 278 -4.27 14.82 -2.60
CA LEU A 278 -4.98 14.54 -3.86
C LEU A 278 -4.11 14.86 -5.07
N LEU A 279 -3.36 15.98 -5.03
CA LEU A 279 -2.44 16.31 -6.12
C LEU A 279 -1.35 15.26 -6.29
N GLN A 280 -0.74 14.80 -5.19
CA GLN A 280 0.28 13.76 -5.22
C GLN A 280 -0.25 12.46 -5.82
N ALA A 281 -1.40 11.98 -5.36
CA ALA A 281 -2.03 10.76 -5.88
C ALA A 281 -2.41 10.91 -7.36
N THR A 282 -2.96 12.05 -7.75
CA THR A 282 -3.37 12.34 -9.14
C THR A 282 -2.17 12.37 -10.09
N LEU A 283 -1.11 13.09 -9.71
CA LEU A 283 0.09 13.24 -10.53
C LEU A 283 0.84 11.92 -10.68
N THR A 284 1.09 11.24 -9.55
CA THR A 284 1.85 9.98 -9.57
C THR A 284 1.08 8.87 -10.29
N PHE A 285 -0.23 8.78 -10.13
CA PHE A 285 -1.04 7.84 -10.91
C PHE A 285 -0.87 8.07 -12.42
N LYS A 286 -1.01 9.32 -12.88
CA LYS A 286 -0.92 9.65 -14.32
C LYS A 286 0.46 9.36 -14.89
N VAL A 287 1.51 9.72 -14.16
CA VAL A 287 2.90 9.66 -14.64
C VAL A 287 3.49 8.27 -14.51
N VAL A 288 3.36 7.65 -13.34
CA VAL A 288 4.00 6.35 -13.06
C VAL A 288 3.37 5.24 -13.88
N PHE A 289 2.04 5.23 -13.97
CA PHE A 289 1.34 4.20 -14.75
C PHE A 289 1.15 4.58 -16.22
N ASP A 290 1.67 5.75 -16.64
CA ASP A 290 1.48 6.25 -18.02
C ASP A 290 0.02 6.04 -18.48
N TYR A 291 -0.91 6.36 -17.58
CA TYR A 291 -2.33 6.03 -17.76
C TYR A 291 -2.89 6.72 -19.01
N ARG A 292 -3.58 5.96 -19.84
CA ARG A 292 -4.25 6.42 -21.07
C ARG A 292 -5.75 6.29 -20.91
N ASP A 293 -6.47 7.26 -21.47
CA ASP A 293 -7.92 7.30 -21.39
C ASP A 293 -8.56 6.01 -21.91
N GLY A 294 -9.47 5.44 -21.11
CA GLY A 294 -10.18 4.21 -21.44
C GLY A 294 -9.47 2.91 -21.03
N GLU A 295 -8.23 2.98 -20.57
CA GLU A 295 -7.54 1.81 -20.02
C GLU A 295 -8.12 1.38 -18.68
N VAL A 296 -8.13 0.08 -18.44
CA VAL A 296 -8.51 -0.51 -17.15
C VAL A 296 -7.26 -0.66 -16.29
N PHE A 297 -7.27 0.02 -15.15
CA PHE A 297 -6.26 -0.07 -14.11
C PHE A 297 -6.73 -1.00 -13.00
N TRP A 298 -5.92 -1.97 -12.62
CA TRP A 298 -6.21 -2.86 -11.51
C TRP A 298 -5.08 -2.85 -10.48
N CYS A 299 -5.41 -2.35 -9.30
CA CYS A 299 -4.60 -2.49 -8.10
C CYS A 299 -5.21 -3.57 -7.20
N THR A 300 -4.42 -4.56 -6.82
CA THR A 300 -4.91 -5.70 -5.99
C THR A 300 -4.89 -5.42 -4.50
N ALA A 301 -4.56 -4.19 -4.09
CA ALA A 301 -4.59 -3.79 -2.69
C ALA A 301 -6.04 -3.71 -2.15
N ASP A 302 -6.15 -3.59 -0.83
CA ASP A 302 -7.41 -3.32 -0.13
C ASP A 302 -7.49 -1.83 0.23
N VAL A 303 -8.70 -1.26 0.25
CA VAL A 303 -8.91 0.14 0.66
C VAL A 303 -8.57 0.38 2.13
N GLY A 304 -8.42 -0.65 2.94
CA GLY A 304 -7.89 -0.57 4.30
C GLY A 304 -6.40 -0.20 4.40
N TRP A 305 -5.71 -0.07 3.26
CA TRP A 305 -4.32 0.35 3.15
C TRP A 305 -4.20 1.63 2.30
N VAL A 306 -3.12 2.39 2.50
CA VAL A 306 -2.89 3.61 1.74
C VAL A 306 -2.84 3.37 0.23
N THR A 307 -2.36 2.21 -0.20
CA THR A 307 -2.33 1.83 -1.62
C THR A 307 -3.73 1.80 -2.22
N GLY A 308 -4.72 1.30 -1.48
CA GLY A 308 -6.11 1.34 -1.90
C GLY A 308 -6.68 2.75 -1.96
N HIS A 309 -6.34 3.61 -0.98
CA HIS A 309 -6.73 5.02 -1.00
C HIS A 309 -6.18 5.73 -2.24
N SER A 310 -4.86 5.68 -2.43
CA SER A 310 -4.17 6.46 -3.46
C SER A 310 -4.35 5.88 -4.87
N TYR A 311 -4.43 4.54 -5.03
CA TYR A 311 -4.38 3.89 -6.34
C TYR A 311 -5.53 2.90 -6.63
N ILE A 312 -6.59 2.87 -5.81
CA ILE A 312 -7.88 2.30 -6.22
C ILE A 312 -8.91 3.42 -6.34
N VAL A 313 -8.95 4.35 -5.36
CA VAL A 313 -10.00 5.36 -5.28
C VAL A 313 -9.52 6.70 -5.81
N TYR A 314 -8.65 7.42 -5.09
CA TYR A 314 -8.41 8.84 -5.35
C TYR A 314 -7.61 9.14 -6.60
N GLY A 315 -6.44 8.54 -6.79
CA GLY A 315 -5.59 8.77 -7.96
C GLY A 315 -6.27 8.40 -9.29
N PRO A 316 -6.81 7.18 -9.42
CA PRO A 316 -7.53 6.78 -10.63
C PRO A 316 -8.75 7.66 -10.93
N LEU A 317 -9.65 7.84 -9.96
CA LEU A 317 -10.89 8.57 -10.19
C LEU A 317 -10.64 10.06 -10.46
N ALA A 318 -9.67 10.69 -9.79
CA ALA A 318 -9.28 12.06 -10.10
C ALA A 318 -8.72 12.22 -11.52
N ASN A 319 -8.21 11.16 -12.14
CA ASN A 319 -7.81 11.15 -13.54
C ASN A 319 -8.91 10.72 -14.53
N GLY A 320 -10.13 10.46 -14.06
CA GLY A 320 -11.22 9.98 -14.91
C GLY A 320 -10.99 8.56 -15.42
N ALA A 321 -10.24 7.74 -14.67
CA ALA A 321 -9.84 6.39 -15.05
C ALA A 321 -10.94 5.34 -14.79
N ILE A 322 -10.74 4.14 -15.33
CA ILE A 322 -11.50 2.94 -15.00
C ILE A 322 -10.68 2.15 -13.97
N SER A 323 -11.13 2.12 -12.73
CA SER A 323 -10.47 1.42 -11.63
C SER A 323 -11.18 0.11 -11.31
N LEU A 324 -10.43 -1.00 -11.25
CA LEU A 324 -10.98 -2.30 -10.91
C LEU A 324 -10.76 -2.58 -9.41
N MET A 325 -11.85 -2.92 -8.73
CA MET A 325 -11.90 -3.37 -7.34
C MET A 325 -12.15 -4.87 -7.29
N PHE A 326 -11.36 -5.61 -6.53
CA PHE A 326 -11.44 -7.05 -6.43
C PHE A 326 -11.69 -7.50 -4.98
N GLU A 327 -12.80 -8.20 -4.74
CA GLU A 327 -13.17 -8.69 -3.41
C GLU A 327 -12.44 -10.01 -3.06
N GLY A 328 -12.02 -10.78 -4.06
CA GLY A 328 -11.50 -12.13 -3.90
C GLY A 328 -10.04 -12.24 -3.46
N VAL A 329 -9.49 -13.41 -3.69
CA VAL A 329 -8.08 -13.77 -3.45
C VAL A 329 -7.45 -14.36 -4.72
N PRO A 330 -6.10 -14.35 -4.85
CA PRO A 330 -5.45 -14.74 -6.11
C PRO A 330 -5.62 -16.21 -6.50
N ASN A 331 -5.97 -17.07 -5.56
CA ASN A 331 -6.01 -18.53 -5.72
C ASN A 331 -7.41 -19.15 -5.49
N TYR A 332 -8.49 -18.37 -5.54
CA TYR A 332 -9.86 -18.87 -5.43
C TYR A 332 -10.72 -18.39 -6.62
N PRO A 333 -11.51 -19.28 -7.25
CA PRO A 333 -11.68 -20.73 -6.96
C PRO A 333 -10.49 -21.58 -7.37
N ASP A 334 -9.57 -21.06 -8.17
CA ASP A 334 -8.34 -21.73 -8.60
C ASP A 334 -7.19 -20.72 -8.79
N THR A 335 -5.96 -21.22 -8.98
CA THR A 335 -4.73 -20.43 -9.03
C THR A 335 -4.58 -19.56 -10.29
N SER A 336 -5.47 -19.70 -11.28
CA SER A 336 -5.52 -18.84 -12.47
C SER A 336 -6.39 -17.59 -12.29
N ARG A 337 -7.00 -17.42 -11.11
CA ARG A 337 -8.01 -16.38 -10.83
C ARG A 337 -7.58 -14.96 -11.23
N PHE A 338 -6.38 -14.54 -10.88
CA PHE A 338 -5.89 -13.20 -11.25
C PHE A 338 -5.82 -13.04 -12.77
N TRP A 339 -5.35 -14.03 -13.46
CA TRP A 339 -5.18 -13.99 -14.92
C TRP A 339 -6.53 -14.05 -15.66
N GLN A 340 -7.50 -14.75 -15.09
CA GLN A 340 -8.88 -14.74 -15.59
C GLN A 340 -9.52 -13.35 -15.44
N VAL A 341 -9.27 -12.65 -14.33
CA VAL A 341 -9.74 -11.26 -14.11
C VAL A 341 -9.10 -10.31 -15.13
N VAL A 342 -7.80 -10.48 -15.39
CA VAL A 342 -7.08 -9.69 -16.42
C VAL A 342 -7.76 -9.84 -17.78
N ASP A 343 -8.04 -11.07 -18.19
CA ASP A 343 -8.65 -11.34 -19.50
C ASP A 343 -10.12 -10.92 -19.57
N LYS A 344 -10.89 -11.17 -18.49
CA LYS A 344 -12.32 -10.82 -18.40
C LYS A 344 -12.54 -9.32 -18.56
N HIS A 345 -11.76 -8.53 -17.83
CA HIS A 345 -11.93 -7.07 -17.78
C HIS A 345 -10.97 -6.32 -18.71
N LYS A 346 -10.17 -7.02 -19.50
CA LYS A 346 -9.19 -6.41 -20.41
C LYS A 346 -8.25 -5.43 -19.69
N VAL A 347 -7.74 -5.85 -18.54
CA VAL A 347 -6.84 -5.04 -17.71
C VAL A 347 -5.59 -4.65 -18.50
N ASN A 348 -5.27 -3.35 -18.52
CA ASN A 348 -4.11 -2.80 -19.21
C ASN A 348 -2.93 -2.57 -18.26
N ILE A 349 -3.22 -2.20 -17.02
CA ILE A 349 -2.23 -1.89 -16.01
C ILE A 349 -2.53 -2.73 -14.76
N PHE A 350 -1.56 -3.53 -14.35
CA PHE A 350 -1.70 -4.46 -13.22
C PHE A 350 -0.68 -4.12 -12.12
N TYR A 351 -1.15 -3.73 -10.94
CA TYR A 351 -0.36 -3.25 -9.82
C TYR A 351 -0.61 -4.12 -8.58
N THR A 352 0.41 -4.85 -8.13
CA THR A 352 0.27 -5.85 -7.07
C THR A 352 1.47 -5.91 -6.13
N ALA A 353 1.37 -6.69 -5.07
CA ALA A 353 2.45 -6.86 -4.09
C ALA A 353 3.33 -8.07 -4.42
N PRO A 354 4.66 -8.01 -4.15
CA PRO A 354 5.59 -9.13 -4.32
C PRO A 354 5.16 -10.41 -3.61
N THR A 355 4.54 -10.30 -2.44
CA THR A 355 3.99 -11.47 -1.72
C THR A 355 2.93 -12.21 -2.54
N ALA A 356 2.04 -11.51 -3.25
CA ALA A 356 1.06 -12.14 -4.13
C ALA A 356 1.75 -12.83 -5.31
N LEU A 357 2.77 -12.17 -5.89
CA LEU A 357 3.56 -12.74 -6.99
C LEU A 357 4.28 -14.03 -6.57
N ARG A 358 4.98 -14.02 -5.43
CA ARG A 358 5.66 -15.22 -4.91
C ARG A 358 4.69 -16.37 -4.63
N ALA A 359 3.49 -16.06 -4.10
CA ALA A 359 2.46 -17.08 -3.91
C ALA A 359 2.01 -17.71 -5.24
N LEU A 360 1.88 -16.90 -6.29
CA LEU A 360 1.51 -17.38 -7.62
C LEU A 360 2.67 -18.11 -8.32
N MET A 361 3.91 -17.69 -8.13
CA MET A 361 5.10 -18.40 -8.64
C MET A 361 5.18 -19.85 -8.15
N ARG A 362 4.82 -20.09 -6.87
CA ARG A 362 4.81 -21.44 -6.27
C ARG A 362 3.91 -22.42 -7.01
N GLU A 363 2.88 -21.92 -7.69
CA GLU A 363 1.93 -22.73 -8.46
C GLU A 363 2.46 -23.09 -9.87
N GLY A 364 3.64 -22.56 -10.22
CA GLY A 364 4.27 -22.75 -11.53
C GLY A 364 3.59 -21.98 -12.65
N SER A 365 3.93 -22.31 -13.90
CA SER A 365 3.44 -21.59 -15.09
C SER A 365 2.12 -22.15 -15.65
N ALA A 366 1.64 -23.30 -15.17
CA ALA A 366 0.41 -23.91 -15.68
C ALA A 366 -0.84 -23.02 -15.55
N PRO A 367 -1.07 -22.27 -14.42
CA PRO A 367 -2.20 -21.38 -14.30
C PRO A 367 -2.20 -20.22 -15.32
N LEU A 368 -1.03 -19.83 -15.82
CA LEU A 368 -0.88 -18.77 -16.81
C LEU A 368 -1.25 -19.24 -18.23
N GLN A 369 -1.09 -20.53 -18.52
CA GLN A 369 -1.29 -21.07 -19.88
C GLN A 369 -2.74 -21.01 -20.35
N SER A 370 -3.70 -21.00 -19.42
CA SER A 370 -5.13 -20.92 -19.73
C SER A 370 -5.62 -19.51 -20.06
N THR A 371 -4.75 -18.50 -20.01
CA THR A 371 -5.08 -17.07 -20.13
C THR A 371 -4.17 -16.37 -21.13
N SER A 372 -4.72 -15.35 -21.78
CA SER A 372 -4.01 -14.61 -22.83
C SER A 372 -3.14 -13.48 -22.27
N ARG A 373 -3.65 -12.70 -21.34
CA ARG A 373 -3.05 -11.47 -20.76
C ARG A 373 -2.57 -10.45 -21.80
N GLN A 374 -3.07 -10.56 -23.04
CA GLN A 374 -2.65 -9.69 -24.15
C GLN A 374 -3.03 -8.21 -23.94
N SER A 375 -4.04 -7.94 -23.10
CA SER A 375 -4.44 -6.57 -22.75
C SER A 375 -3.43 -5.85 -21.86
N LEU A 376 -2.60 -6.58 -21.11
CA LEU A 376 -1.59 -5.97 -20.23
C LEU A 376 -0.58 -5.15 -21.05
N ARG A 377 -0.32 -3.93 -20.59
CA ARG A 377 0.65 -3.01 -21.17
C ARG A 377 1.73 -2.62 -20.16
N LEU A 378 1.37 -2.56 -18.88
CA LEU A 378 2.25 -2.14 -17.81
C LEU A 378 1.97 -2.96 -16.55
N LEU A 379 3.03 -3.32 -15.86
CA LEU A 379 3.02 -4.01 -14.58
C LEU A 379 3.59 -3.10 -13.48
N GLY A 380 3.17 -3.32 -12.24
CA GLY A 380 3.71 -2.58 -11.11
C GLY A 380 3.82 -3.43 -9.86
N SER A 381 4.77 -3.07 -9.00
CA SER A 381 5.04 -3.71 -7.72
C SER A 381 4.99 -2.71 -6.57
N VAL A 382 4.43 -3.11 -5.44
CA VAL A 382 4.20 -2.23 -4.27
C VAL A 382 4.21 -2.97 -2.94
N GLY A 383 4.61 -2.24 -1.89
CA GLY A 383 4.39 -2.63 -0.49
C GLY A 383 5.59 -3.24 0.20
N GLU A 384 6.49 -3.85 -0.54
CA GLU A 384 7.76 -4.40 -0.07
C GLU A 384 8.76 -4.46 -1.22
N PRO A 385 10.08 -4.57 -0.98
CA PRO A 385 11.04 -4.81 -2.04
C PRO A 385 10.74 -6.13 -2.76
N ILE A 386 10.79 -6.11 -4.08
CA ILE A 386 10.68 -7.31 -4.90
C ILE A 386 12.07 -7.90 -5.15
N ASN A 387 12.23 -9.19 -4.92
CA ASN A 387 13.49 -9.86 -5.24
C ASN A 387 13.63 -10.08 -6.76
N PRO A 388 14.89 -10.15 -7.28
CA PRO A 388 15.13 -10.25 -8.71
C PRO A 388 14.39 -11.39 -9.41
N GLU A 389 14.30 -12.58 -8.80
CA GLU A 389 13.64 -13.75 -9.40
C GLU A 389 12.13 -13.52 -9.58
N ALA A 390 11.46 -12.96 -8.56
CA ALA A 390 10.04 -12.63 -8.66
C ALA A 390 9.82 -11.51 -9.68
N TRP A 391 10.73 -10.55 -9.79
CA TRP A 391 10.69 -9.50 -10.79
C TRP A 391 10.85 -10.09 -12.20
N GLU A 392 11.83 -10.98 -12.42
CA GLU A 392 12.07 -11.62 -13.71
C GLU A 392 10.88 -12.51 -14.12
N TRP A 393 10.37 -13.33 -13.21
CA TRP A 393 9.16 -14.12 -13.46
C TRP A 393 7.96 -13.24 -13.83
N TYR A 394 7.78 -12.12 -13.11
CA TYR A 394 6.72 -11.16 -13.38
C TYR A 394 6.86 -10.52 -14.76
N PHE A 395 8.08 -10.17 -15.15
CA PHE A 395 8.38 -9.63 -16.47
C PHE A 395 8.21 -10.65 -17.60
N GLU A 396 8.76 -11.85 -17.41
CA GLU A 396 8.80 -12.87 -18.47
C GLU A 396 7.47 -13.60 -18.64
N GLU A 397 6.92 -14.15 -17.55
CA GLU A 397 5.75 -15.00 -17.58
C GLU A 397 4.44 -14.20 -17.59
N VAL A 398 4.31 -13.20 -16.73
CA VAL A 398 3.09 -12.38 -16.65
C VAL A 398 3.09 -11.31 -17.72
N GLY A 399 4.18 -10.56 -17.85
CA GLY A 399 4.34 -9.46 -18.79
C GLY A 399 4.69 -9.86 -20.21
N LEU A 400 4.93 -11.16 -20.46
CA LEU A 400 5.28 -11.72 -21.78
C LEU A 400 6.48 -10.99 -22.41
N LYS A 401 7.46 -10.57 -21.60
CA LYS A 401 8.68 -9.83 -21.96
C LYS A 401 8.43 -8.49 -22.67
N ARG A 402 7.20 -7.96 -22.63
CA ARG A 402 6.81 -6.71 -23.33
C ARG A 402 6.31 -5.60 -22.40
N CYS A 403 5.83 -5.96 -21.20
CA CYS A 403 5.30 -4.99 -20.25
C CYS A 403 6.42 -4.48 -19.34
N PRO A 404 6.71 -3.17 -19.31
CA PRO A 404 7.62 -2.63 -18.30
C PRO A 404 7.05 -2.83 -16.91
N ILE A 405 7.94 -2.93 -15.90
CA ILE A 405 7.57 -3.00 -14.49
C ILE A 405 7.94 -1.69 -13.82
N VAL A 406 6.97 -1.05 -13.18
CA VAL A 406 7.21 0.05 -12.25
C VAL A 406 7.27 -0.53 -10.83
N ASP A 407 8.50 -0.61 -10.31
CA ASP A 407 8.77 -1.05 -8.95
C ASP A 407 8.79 0.16 -8.03
N THR A 408 7.74 0.32 -7.23
CA THR A 408 7.46 1.57 -6.52
C THR A 408 7.85 1.49 -5.05
N TRP A 409 8.59 2.49 -4.59
CA TRP A 409 8.79 2.70 -3.17
C TRP A 409 8.06 3.95 -2.68
N TRP A 410 7.32 3.78 -1.61
CA TRP A 410 6.62 4.82 -0.88
C TRP A 410 6.03 4.26 0.43
N GLN A 411 5.44 5.13 1.24
CA GLN A 411 4.93 4.80 2.56
C GLN A 411 3.52 5.38 2.76
N THR A 412 2.80 4.94 3.77
CA THR A 412 1.53 5.57 4.18
C THR A 412 1.74 7.05 4.45
N GLU A 413 2.85 7.38 5.09
CA GLU A 413 3.26 8.73 5.48
C GLU A 413 3.61 9.61 4.27
N THR A 414 3.95 9.06 3.13
CA THR A 414 4.27 9.84 1.93
C THR A 414 3.06 10.14 1.05
N GLY A 415 1.95 9.44 1.26
CA GLY A 415 0.68 9.65 0.54
C GLY A 415 0.66 9.17 -0.90
N GLY A 416 1.82 8.97 -1.54
CA GLY A 416 1.96 8.49 -2.91
C GLY A 416 3.39 8.08 -3.22
N ILE A 417 3.60 7.60 -4.45
CA ILE A 417 4.87 7.04 -4.94
C ILE A 417 5.97 8.11 -4.91
N MET A 418 7.14 7.71 -4.37
CA MET A 418 8.31 8.57 -4.17
C MET A 418 9.48 8.19 -5.08
N LEU A 419 9.79 6.90 -5.19
CA LEU A 419 10.84 6.36 -6.07
C LEU A 419 10.25 5.28 -6.96
N THR A 420 10.59 5.29 -8.25
CA THR A 420 10.09 4.29 -9.21
C THR A 420 10.81 4.44 -10.56
N PRO A 421 11.00 3.37 -11.33
CA PRO A 421 11.25 3.51 -12.76
C PRO A 421 10.01 4.06 -13.46
N LEU A 422 10.20 4.78 -14.55
CA LEU A 422 9.11 5.31 -15.37
C LEU A 422 9.10 4.66 -16.76
N PRO A 423 7.90 4.38 -17.31
CA PRO A 423 7.79 3.86 -18.67
C PRO A 423 8.50 4.78 -19.68
N GLY A 424 9.34 4.19 -20.53
CA GLY A 424 10.05 4.91 -21.59
C GLY A 424 11.26 5.74 -21.15
N SER A 425 11.49 5.92 -19.85
CA SER A 425 12.53 6.87 -19.38
C SER A 425 13.92 6.26 -19.24
N GLN A 426 14.04 4.96 -18.97
CA GLN A 426 15.31 4.28 -18.73
C GLN A 426 15.20 2.75 -18.83
N SER A 427 16.37 2.06 -18.81
CA SER A 427 16.43 0.61 -18.64
C SER A 427 15.96 0.22 -17.25
N LEU A 428 15.28 -0.92 -17.16
CA LEU A 428 14.81 -1.48 -15.90
C LEU A 428 15.87 -2.36 -15.26
N LYS A 429 15.97 -2.33 -13.94
CA LYS A 429 16.87 -3.18 -13.15
C LYS A 429 16.02 -3.97 -12.15
N PRO A 430 16.09 -5.31 -12.11
CA PRO A 430 15.28 -6.11 -11.20
C PRO A 430 15.43 -5.69 -9.73
N GLY A 431 14.30 -5.45 -9.06
CA GLY A 431 14.27 -5.04 -7.64
C GLY A 431 14.72 -3.61 -7.36
N CYS A 432 14.83 -2.76 -8.39
CA CYS A 432 15.28 -1.39 -8.27
C CYS A 432 14.13 -0.39 -8.33
N ALA A 433 13.98 0.42 -7.28
CA ALA A 433 13.04 1.55 -7.26
C ALA A 433 13.54 2.77 -8.05
N THR A 434 14.72 2.73 -8.56
CA THR A 434 15.36 3.58 -9.56
C THR A 434 15.45 5.06 -9.18
N GLN A 435 14.54 5.90 -9.68
CA GLN A 435 14.68 7.37 -9.66
C GLN A 435 13.55 8.05 -8.90
N PRO A 436 13.78 9.29 -8.40
CA PRO A 436 12.76 10.02 -7.65
C PRO A 436 11.64 10.56 -8.54
N MET A 437 10.45 10.63 -7.98
CA MET A 437 9.36 11.43 -8.53
C MET A 437 9.64 12.92 -8.40
N PHE A 438 8.90 13.75 -9.13
CA PHE A 438 9.08 15.20 -9.15
C PHE A 438 8.98 15.80 -7.73
N GLY A 439 9.93 16.69 -7.41
CA GLY A 439 10.05 17.34 -6.10
C GLY A 439 10.64 16.47 -4.99
N VAL A 440 10.73 15.17 -5.20
CA VAL A 440 11.31 14.24 -4.22
C VAL A 440 12.83 14.28 -4.31
N GLN A 441 13.49 14.56 -3.19
CA GLN A 441 14.94 14.68 -3.11
C GLN A 441 15.52 13.63 -2.15
N PRO A 442 15.71 12.37 -2.58
CA PRO A 442 16.25 11.30 -1.75
C PRO A 442 17.74 11.51 -1.52
N VAL A 443 18.19 11.19 -0.31
CA VAL A 443 19.58 11.18 0.08
C VAL A 443 19.90 9.93 0.88
N LEU A 444 21.16 9.51 0.87
CA LEU A 444 21.68 8.49 1.76
C LEU A 444 22.49 9.15 2.87
N LEU A 445 22.22 8.76 4.11
CA LEU A 445 22.91 9.23 5.30
C LEU A 445 23.61 8.07 6.00
N ASP A 446 24.77 8.33 6.60
CA ASP A 446 25.37 7.40 7.54
C ASP A 446 24.63 7.44 8.90
N GLU A 447 25.04 6.61 9.84
CA GLU A 447 24.45 6.54 11.19
C GLU A 447 24.56 7.83 11.99
N LYS A 448 25.53 8.69 11.64
CA LYS A 448 25.75 10.00 12.28
C LYS A 448 25.00 11.13 11.56
N GLY A 449 24.20 10.80 10.53
CA GLY A 449 23.46 11.77 9.73
C GLY A 449 24.31 12.51 8.68
N LYS A 450 25.54 12.04 8.40
CA LYS A 450 26.38 12.62 7.36
C LYS A 450 25.97 12.11 6.00
N LEU A 451 25.90 13.02 5.02
CA LEU A 451 25.56 12.72 3.63
C LEU A 451 26.59 11.78 2.99
N ILE A 452 26.10 10.73 2.33
CA ILE A 452 26.88 9.82 1.49
C ILE A 452 26.76 10.30 0.04
N GLU A 453 27.88 10.79 -0.50
CA GLU A 453 27.96 11.25 -1.89
C GLU A 453 28.24 10.08 -2.84
N GLY A 454 27.71 10.14 -4.09
CA GLY A 454 27.93 9.12 -5.11
C GLY A 454 27.35 7.73 -4.77
N PRO A 455 27.91 6.65 -5.35
CA PRO A 455 27.49 5.28 -5.06
C PRO A 455 27.74 4.92 -3.60
N GLY A 456 26.79 4.21 -2.97
CA GLY A 456 26.91 3.81 -1.58
C GLY A 456 25.63 3.25 -1.00
N ALA A 457 25.68 2.84 0.26
CA ALA A 457 24.52 2.36 1.00
C ALA A 457 24.40 3.10 2.34
N GLY A 458 23.17 3.35 2.78
CA GLY A 458 22.92 4.08 4.02
C GLY A 458 21.45 4.17 4.36
N LEU A 459 21.14 5.07 5.28
CA LEU A 459 19.78 5.39 5.69
C LEU A 459 19.13 6.28 4.62
N LEU A 460 17.97 5.86 4.13
CA LEU A 460 17.23 6.67 3.17
C LEU A 460 16.51 7.81 3.88
N ALA A 461 16.72 9.02 3.41
CA ALA A 461 16.04 10.21 3.91
C ALA A 461 15.63 11.12 2.75
N ILE A 462 14.66 11.99 2.98
CA ILE A 462 14.17 12.96 1.98
C ILE A 462 14.48 14.35 2.50
N LYS A 463 15.16 15.19 1.69
CA LYS A 463 15.65 16.49 2.14
C LYS A 463 14.73 17.68 1.84
N ALA A 464 13.59 17.46 1.18
CA ALA A 464 12.61 18.49 0.89
C ALA A 464 11.19 17.97 1.10
N SER A 465 10.25 18.84 1.47
CA SER A 465 8.83 18.50 1.58
C SER A 465 8.21 18.24 0.20
N TRP A 466 7.11 17.51 0.18
CA TRP A 466 6.30 17.23 -1.01
C TRP A 466 4.80 17.33 -0.65
N PRO A 467 3.89 17.53 -1.61
CA PRO A 467 2.48 17.81 -1.33
C PRO A 467 1.78 16.74 -0.49
N GLY A 468 2.10 15.46 -0.70
CA GLY A 468 1.51 14.31 0.00
C GLY A 468 2.17 13.95 1.33
N GLN A 469 3.11 14.77 1.86
CA GLN A 469 3.76 14.51 3.15
C GLN A 469 2.72 14.39 4.27
N ILE A 470 2.92 13.45 5.20
CA ILE A 470 2.15 13.35 6.45
C ILE A 470 2.06 14.70 7.15
N ARG A 471 0.87 15.07 7.62
CA ARG A 471 0.68 16.31 8.37
C ARG A 471 0.76 16.14 9.87
N SER A 472 0.31 14.99 10.37
CA SER A 472 0.35 14.67 11.80
C SER A 472 0.14 13.17 12.03
N VAL A 473 0.45 12.70 13.22
CA VAL A 473 -0.21 11.55 13.82
C VAL A 473 -1.43 12.11 14.57
N TYR A 474 -2.59 11.55 14.27
CA TYR A 474 -3.86 12.04 14.83
C TYR A 474 -3.81 12.01 16.37
N GLY A 475 -4.15 13.14 16.99
CA GLY A 475 -4.11 13.31 18.45
C GLY A 475 -2.70 13.37 19.08
N ASP A 476 -1.62 13.12 18.29
CA ASP A 476 -0.26 13.07 18.82
C ASP A 476 0.78 13.58 17.80
N HIS A 477 0.76 14.88 17.54
CA HIS A 477 1.69 15.52 16.60
C HIS A 477 3.17 15.29 16.97
N GLN A 478 3.48 15.30 18.28
CA GLN A 478 4.84 15.11 18.76
C GLN A 478 5.40 13.73 18.36
N ARG A 479 4.55 12.70 18.36
CA ARG A 479 4.94 11.37 17.90
C ARG A 479 5.37 11.36 16.42
N MET A 480 4.74 12.15 15.57
CA MET A 480 5.18 12.33 14.18
C MET A 480 6.58 12.95 14.14
N VAL A 481 6.80 14.03 14.86
CA VAL A 481 8.09 14.73 14.92
C VAL A 481 9.18 13.80 15.44
N ASP A 482 8.95 13.12 16.56
CA ASP A 482 9.91 12.21 17.18
C ASP A 482 10.24 11.00 16.29
N THR A 483 9.29 10.54 15.46
CA THR A 483 9.49 9.37 14.59
C THR A 483 10.23 9.70 13.29
N TYR A 484 9.88 10.83 12.64
CA TYR A 484 10.27 11.08 11.25
C TYR A 484 11.20 12.28 11.05
N PHE A 485 11.28 13.21 12.01
CA PHE A 485 12.05 14.46 11.82
C PHE A 485 13.17 14.64 12.85
N LYS A 486 12.97 14.18 14.07
CA LYS A 486 13.98 14.27 15.14
C LYS A 486 15.17 13.32 14.96
N PRO A 487 15.02 12.09 14.40
CA PRO A 487 16.16 11.20 14.23
C PRO A 487 17.24 11.78 13.31
N MET A 488 16.84 12.53 12.26
CA MET A 488 17.75 13.18 11.30
C MET A 488 17.27 14.60 11.04
N PRO A 489 17.69 15.58 11.87
CA PRO A 489 17.18 16.96 11.78
C PRO A 489 17.41 17.59 10.40
N GLY A 490 16.35 18.16 9.82
CA GLY A 490 16.37 18.74 8.49
C GLY A 490 16.09 17.77 7.35
N TYR A 491 15.75 16.52 7.69
CA TYR A 491 15.33 15.49 6.74
C TYR A 491 14.05 14.81 7.23
N TYR A 492 13.26 14.30 6.29
CA TYR A 492 12.27 13.28 6.59
C TYR A 492 12.98 11.93 6.65
N PHE A 493 12.97 11.30 7.80
CA PHE A 493 13.60 10.01 8.05
C PHE A 493 12.62 8.87 7.73
N THR A 494 12.94 8.09 6.69
CA THR A 494 12.01 7.06 6.18
C THR A 494 11.94 5.80 7.06
N GLY A 495 13.00 5.54 7.84
CA GLY A 495 13.18 4.29 8.56
C GLY A 495 13.54 3.10 7.64
N ASP A 496 13.84 3.37 6.37
CA ASP A 496 14.29 2.39 5.39
C ASP A 496 15.79 2.58 5.10
N GLY A 497 16.48 1.49 4.83
CA GLY A 497 17.80 1.49 4.24
C GLY A 497 17.73 1.45 2.73
N ALA A 498 18.70 2.04 2.06
CA ALA A 498 18.82 1.96 0.61
C ALA A 498 20.29 1.94 0.18
N ARG A 499 20.54 1.47 -1.04
CA ARG A 499 21.81 1.65 -1.74
C ARG A 499 21.58 2.40 -3.04
N ARG A 500 22.57 3.14 -3.47
CA ARG A 500 22.58 3.87 -4.74
C ARG A 500 23.77 3.42 -5.56
N ASP A 501 23.56 3.11 -6.85
CA ASP A 501 24.63 2.71 -7.76
C ASP A 501 25.32 3.89 -8.45
N ALA A 502 26.21 3.60 -9.41
CA ALA A 502 26.94 4.59 -10.17
C ALA A 502 26.06 5.38 -11.15
N ASP A 503 24.92 4.82 -11.56
CA ASP A 503 23.93 5.50 -12.42
C ASP A 503 23.02 6.44 -11.60
N GLY A 504 23.08 6.35 -10.26
CA GLY A 504 22.24 7.12 -9.35
C GLY A 504 20.92 6.43 -8.98
N ASP A 505 20.73 5.17 -9.38
CA ASP A 505 19.53 4.39 -9.13
C ASP A 505 19.49 3.82 -7.71
N TYR A 506 18.31 3.80 -7.10
CA TYR A 506 18.08 3.38 -5.71
C TYR A 506 17.48 1.99 -5.60
N TRP A 507 18.08 1.14 -4.76
CA TRP A 507 17.50 -0.10 -4.25
C TRP A 507 17.13 0.06 -2.80
N ILE A 508 15.93 -0.33 -2.44
CA ILE A 508 15.49 -0.37 -1.05
C ILE A 508 15.97 -1.68 -0.44
N THR A 509 16.78 -1.60 0.62
CA THR A 509 17.38 -2.78 1.27
C THR A 509 16.53 -3.31 2.43
N GLY A 510 15.44 -2.63 2.76
CA GLY A 510 14.48 -3.00 3.81
C GLY A 510 14.44 -1.99 4.95
N ARG A 511 13.68 -2.34 6.00
CA ARG A 511 13.57 -1.52 7.20
C ARG A 511 14.90 -1.53 7.96
N ILE A 512 15.30 -0.38 8.50
CA ILE A 512 16.50 -0.31 9.35
C ILE A 512 16.35 -1.12 10.64
N ASP A 513 15.13 -1.32 11.13
CA ASP A 513 14.81 -2.18 12.27
C ASP A 513 15.04 -3.66 11.95
N ASP A 514 15.09 -4.01 10.67
CA ASP A 514 15.32 -5.36 10.15
C ASP A 514 16.78 -5.59 9.71
N VAL A 515 17.69 -4.64 9.93
CA VAL A 515 19.12 -4.83 9.71
C VAL A 515 19.72 -5.63 10.86
N ILE A 516 20.52 -6.65 10.53
CA ILE A 516 21.23 -7.51 11.49
C ILE A 516 22.69 -7.07 11.55
N ASN A 517 23.24 -6.95 12.75
CA ASN A 517 24.65 -6.62 12.94
C ASN A 517 25.45 -7.86 13.35
N VAL A 518 26.05 -8.52 12.37
CA VAL A 518 26.86 -9.74 12.58
C VAL A 518 28.31 -9.37 12.62
N SER A 519 28.94 -9.46 13.78
CA SER A 519 30.39 -9.18 13.96
C SER A 519 30.81 -7.81 13.39
N GLY A 520 29.98 -6.79 13.53
CA GLY A 520 30.21 -5.45 12.99
C GLY A 520 29.85 -5.25 11.52
N HIS A 521 29.41 -6.29 10.82
CA HIS A 521 28.85 -6.19 9.47
C HIS A 521 27.34 -6.01 9.52
N ARG A 522 26.85 -4.95 8.88
CA ARG A 522 25.40 -4.72 8.75
C ARG A 522 24.88 -5.45 7.51
N ILE A 523 23.91 -6.32 7.74
CA ILE A 523 23.30 -7.17 6.73
C ILE A 523 21.81 -6.83 6.69
N GLY A 524 21.31 -6.43 5.52
CA GLY A 524 19.87 -6.33 5.30
C GLY A 524 19.23 -7.72 5.30
N THR A 525 18.15 -7.90 6.07
CA THR A 525 17.42 -9.18 6.05
C THR A 525 16.96 -9.56 4.64
N ALA A 526 16.51 -8.57 3.85
CA ALA A 526 16.10 -8.76 2.48
C ALA A 526 17.20 -9.31 1.55
N GLU A 527 18.47 -8.99 1.81
CA GLU A 527 19.59 -9.53 1.02
C GLU A 527 19.76 -11.03 1.25
N VAL A 528 19.68 -11.46 2.53
CA VAL A 528 19.78 -12.89 2.87
C VAL A 528 18.55 -13.66 2.40
N GLU A 529 17.35 -13.06 2.54
CA GLU A 529 16.10 -13.62 2.04
C GLU A 529 16.16 -13.84 0.51
N SER A 530 16.64 -12.84 -0.22
CA SER A 530 16.83 -12.94 -1.68
C SER A 530 17.80 -14.06 -2.05
N ALA A 531 18.94 -14.16 -1.36
CA ALA A 531 19.90 -15.23 -1.61
C ALA A 531 19.31 -16.63 -1.36
N LEU A 532 18.49 -16.79 -0.32
CA LEU A 532 17.83 -18.07 -0.02
C LEU A 532 16.79 -18.47 -1.08
N VAL A 533 16.04 -17.49 -1.59
CA VAL A 533 14.98 -17.71 -2.58
C VAL A 533 15.55 -18.00 -3.99
N LEU A 534 16.82 -17.72 -4.26
CA LEU A 534 17.51 -18.16 -5.49
C LEU A 534 17.54 -19.69 -5.66
N HIS A 535 17.32 -20.44 -4.60
CA HIS A 535 17.31 -21.89 -4.66
C HIS A 535 15.93 -22.40 -5.11
N ASP A 536 15.87 -23.23 -6.16
CA ASP A 536 14.63 -23.77 -6.75
C ASP A 536 13.69 -24.46 -5.75
N SER A 537 14.24 -24.96 -4.65
CA SER A 537 13.49 -25.64 -3.59
C SER A 537 12.89 -24.68 -2.54
N VAL A 538 13.15 -23.38 -2.61
CA VAL A 538 12.69 -22.39 -1.66
C VAL A 538 11.59 -21.52 -2.24
N ALA A 539 10.44 -21.50 -1.60
CA ALA A 539 9.31 -20.67 -2.00
C ALA A 539 9.36 -19.28 -1.39
N GLU A 540 9.70 -19.21 -0.10
CA GLU A 540 9.81 -17.96 0.65
C GLU A 540 10.84 -18.10 1.77
N ALA A 541 11.42 -16.98 2.15
CA ALA A 541 12.27 -16.89 3.32
C ALA A 541 11.98 -15.60 4.09
N ALA A 542 12.09 -15.67 5.41
CA ALA A 542 12.11 -14.50 6.27
C ALA A 542 13.27 -14.61 7.25
N VAL A 543 14.04 -13.54 7.36
CA VAL A 543 15.28 -13.52 8.14
C VAL A 543 15.17 -12.48 9.24
N VAL A 544 15.65 -12.84 10.43
CA VAL A 544 15.72 -11.94 11.59
C VAL A 544 17.03 -12.13 12.33
N GLY A 545 17.46 -11.08 13.03
CA GLY A 545 18.56 -11.17 13.98
C GLY A 545 18.11 -11.76 15.31
N TYR A 546 18.97 -12.54 15.95
CA TYR A 546 18.79 -13.01 17.32
C TYR A 546 20.10 -12.80 18.11
N PRO A 547 20.06 -12.70 19.45
CA PRO A 547 21.27 -12.55 20.27
C PRO A 547 22.23 -13.72 20.09
N HIS A 548 23.53 -13.42 19.85
CA HIS A 548 24.57 -14.41 19.66
C HIS A 548 25.82 -14.01 20.46
N ASP A 549 26.29 -14.88 21.35
CA ASP A 549 27.34 -14.60 22.35
C ASP A 549 28.63 -14.06 21.74
N LEU A 550 29.07 -14.57 20.58
CA LEU A 550 30.32 -14.19 19.94
C LEU A 550 30.19 -13.09 18.89
N LYS A 551 29.04 -13.00 18.23
CA LYS A 551 28.84 -12.12 17.07
C LYS A 551 28.01 -10.88 17.38
N GLY A 552 27.46 -10.77 18.59
CA GLY A 552 26.48 -9.80 18.97
C GLY A 552 25.07 -10.20 18.48
N GLN A 553 24.91 -10.34 17.17
CA GLN A 553 23.72 -10.93 16.56
C GLN A 553 24.10 -12.07 15.62
N GLY A 554 23.28 -13.11 15.59
CA GLY A 554 23.30 -14.18 14.61
C GLY A 554 22.12 -14.05 13.63
N VAL A 555 22.20 -14.75 12.53
CA VAL A 555 21.18 -14.77 11.48
C VAL A 555 20.28 -15.99 11.67
N TYR A 556 19.00 -15.76 11.89
CA TYR A 556 17.95 -16.80 11.97
C TYR A 556 17.07 -16.71 10.75
N ALA A 557 17.03 -17.77 9.93
CA ALA A 557 16.21 -17.85 8.75
C ALA A 557 15.01 -18.79 8.94
N PHE A 558 13.82 -18.32 8.66
CA PHE A 558 12.61 -19.12 8.52
C PHE A 558 12.37 -19.36 7.03
N VAL A 559 12.42 -20.61 6.59
CA VAL A 559 12.37 -20.97 5.17
C VAL A 559 11.16 -21.84 4.87
N THR A 560 10.36 -21.42 3.90
CA THR A 560 9.24 -22.20 3.37
C THR A 560 9.67 -22.91 2.10
N PRO A 561 9.67 -24.24 2.06
CA PRO A 561 10.04 -24.98 0.86
C PRO A 561 8.95 -24.89 -0.22
N MET A 562 9.33 -25.16 -1.49
CA MET A 562 8.38 -25.34 -2.57
C MET A 562 7.44 -26.52 -2.32
N ASN A 563 6.26 -26.50 -2.94
CA ASN A 563 5.30 -27.59 -2.82
C ASN A 563 5.92 -28.90 -3.34
N GLY A 564 5.79 -29.97 -2.54
CA GLY A 564 6.35 -31.29 -2.87
C GLY A 564 7.82 -31.48 -2.50
N VAL A 565 8.50 -30.46 -1.99
CA VAL A 565 9.87 -30.57 -1.46
C VAL A 565 9.83 -30.96 -0.01
N THR A 566 10.52 -32.05 0.34
CA THR A 566 10.75 -32.43 1.75
C THR A 566 12.13 -31.92 2.15
N PRO A 567 12.19 -30.94 3.08
CA PRO A 567 13.47 -30.36 3.48
C PRO A 567 14.30 -31.34 4.30
N ASP A 568 15.61 -31.37 4.03
CA ASP A 568 16.63 -32.19 4.67
C ASP A 568 17.92 -31.40 4.97
N ASP A 569 18.92 -32.08 5.55
CA ASP A 569 20.23 -31.47 5.85
C ASP A 569 21.07 -31.18 4.59
N ALA A 570 20.82 -31.87 3.48
CA ALA A 570 21.48 -31.60 2.22
C ALA A 570 21.01 -30.24 1.67
N LEU A 571 19.70 -30.00 1.60
CA LEU A 571 19.12 -28.72 1.20
C LEU A 571 19.60 -27.57 2.11
N LYS A 572 19.67 -27.82 3.43
CA LYS A 572 20.21 -26.82 4.36
C LYS A 572 21.66 -26.44 4.02
N THR A 573 22.50 -27.42 3.68
CA THR A 573 23.89 -27.22 3.31
C THR A 573 24.01 -26.41 2.02
N GLU A 574 23.18 -26.72 1.03
CA GLU A 574 23.11 -26.01 -0.26
C GLU A 574 22.72 -24.55 -0.06
N LEU A 575 21.71 -24.28 0.78
CA LEU A 575 21.28 -22.91 1.10
C LEU A 575 22.38 -22.09 1.79
N LEU A 576 23.11 -22.69 2.75
CA LEU A 576 24.24 -22.03 3.41
C LEU A 576 25.40 -21.74 2.44
N ALA A 577 25.66 -22.65 1.50
CA ALA A 577 26.65 -22.46 0.45
C ALA A 577 26.22 -21.33 -0.51
N LEU A 578 24.95 -21.29 -0.86
CA LEU A 578 24.39 -20.27 -1.73
C LEU A 578 24.47 -18.88 -1.12
N VAL A 579 24.04 -18.70 0.15
CA VAL A 579 24.20 -17.42 0.86
C VAL A 579 25.66 -17.00 0.96
N SER A 580 26.56 -17.97 1.22
CA SER A 580 27.99 -17.68 1.27
C SER A 580 28.55 -17.22 -0.08
N LYS A 581 28.07 -17.79 -1.17
CA LYS A 581 28.45 -17.43 -2.54
C LYS A 581 27.93 -16.02 -2.91
N GLU A 582 26.67 -15.76 -2.65
CA GLU A 582 25.99 -14.54 -3.11
C GLU A 582 26.36 -13.31 -2.27
N ILE A 583 26.53 -13.46 -0.95
CA ILE A 583 26.73 -12.34 -0.03
C ILE A 583 28.11 -12.43 0.67
N GLY A 584 28.46 -13.61 1.14
CA GLY A 584 29.67 -13.85 1.91
C GLY A 584 29.41 -14.75 3.12
N SER A 585 30.47 -15.38 3.62
CA SER A 585 30.37 -16.36 4.72
C SER A 585 29.86 -15.77 6.04
N PHE A 586 29.98 -14.46 6.23
CA PHE A 586 29.53 -13.75 7.43
C PHE A 586 27.98 -13.61 7.48
N ALA A 587 27.30 -13.71 6.33
CA ALA A 587 25.86 -13.58 6.21
C ALA A 587 25.11 -14.93 6.32
N LYS A 588 25.85 -16.05 6.45
CA LYS A 588 25.22 -17.36 6.55
C LYS A 588 24.32 -17.46 7.78
N PRO A 589 23.06 -17.91 7.61
CA PRO A 589 22.23 -18.23 8.76
C PRO A 589 22.88 -19.26 9.68
N GLU A 590 22.96 -18.98 10.97
CA GLU A 590 23.31 -19.96 11.99
C GLU A 590 22.19 -20.97 12.17
N LEU A 591 20.95 -20.48 12.07
CA LEU A 591 19.76 -21.29 12.25
C LEU A 591 18.85 -21.17 11.03
N ILE A 592 18.47 -22.31 10.45
CA ILE A 592 17.45 -22.41 9.40
C ILE A 592 16.31 -23.26 9.95
N GLN A 593 15.16 -22.62 10.20
CA GLN A 593 13.94 -23.29 10.62
C GLN A 593 12.99 -23.45 9.43
N TRP A 594 12.59 -24.68 9.17
CA TRP A 594 11.60 -24.98 8.15
C TRP A 594 10.21 -24.56 8.62
N ALA A 595 9.59 -23.68 7.85
CA ALA A 595 8.29 -23.09 8.13
C ALA A 595 7.28 -23.49 7.04
N PRO A 596 6.17 -24.16 7.38
CA PRO A 596 5.11 -24.45 6.39
C PRO A 596 4.51 -23.18 5.80
N ALA A 597 4.45 -22.13 6.60
CA ALA A 597 4.06 -20.79 6.22
C ALA A 597 4.73 -19.74 7.13
N LEU A 598 4.84 -18.51 6.66
CA LEU A 598 5.34 -17.39 7.44
C LEU A 598 4.17 -16.60 8.07
N PRO A 599 4.35 -16.00 9.27
CA PRO A 599 3.33 -15.16 9.87
C PRO A 599 3.22 -13.87 9.05
N LYS A 600 2.08 -13.71 8.39
CA LYS A 600 1.80 -12.58 7.52
C LYS A 600 0.60 -11.80 8.01
N THR A 601 0.60 -10.52 7.75
CA THR A 601 -0.64 -9.75 7.78
C THR A 601 -1.57 -10.26 6.68
N ARG A 602 -2.84 -9.93 6.78
CA ARG A 602 -3.82 -10.27 5.73
C ARG A 602 -3.57 -9.57 4.39
N SER A 603 -2.73 -8.51 4.39
CA SER A 603 -2.19 -7.91 3.15
C SER A 603 -0.99 -8.66 2.58
N GLY A 604 -0.55 -9.75 3.22
CA GLY A 604 0.58 -10.55 2.80
C GLY A 604 1.94 -10.11 3.36
N LYS A 605 2.03 -9.00 4.06
CA LYS A 605 3.29 -8.51 4.65
C LYS A 605 3.76 -9.43 5.77
N ILE A 606 5.01 -9.91 5.70
CA ILE A 606 5.63 -10.75 6.74
C ILE A 606 5.77 -9.94 8.04
N MET A 607 5.33 -10.53 9.14
CA MET A 607 5.41 -9.93 10.47
C MET A 607 6.73 -10.28 11.15
N ARG A 608 7.86 -9.73 10.66
CA ARG A 608 9.21 -10.00 11.16
C ARG A 608 9.36 -9.74 12.65
N ARG A 609 8.59 -8.81 13.22
CA ARG A 609 8.55 -8.58 14.67
C ARG A 609 8.19 -9.84 15.47
N ILE A 610 7.23 -10.62 15.00
CA ILE A 610 6.83 -11.89 15.64
C ILE A 610 7.96 -12.91 15.47
N LEU A 611 8.50 -13.05 14.27
CA LEU A 611 9.62 -13.96 13.99
C LEU A 611 10.84 -13.63 14.84
N ARG A 612 11.17 -12.34 15.01
CA ARG A 612 12.27 -11.90 15.87
C ARG A 612 12.04 -12.30 17.33
N LYS A 613 10.83 -12.12 17.85
CA LYS A 613 10.50 -12.52 19.22
C LYS A 613 10.61 -14.03 19.41
N ILE A 614 10.18 -14.82 18.43
CA ILE A 614 10.36 -16.27 18.44
C ILE A 614 11.87 -16.61 18.44
N ALA A 615 12.64 -15.98 17.56
CA ALA A 615 14.08 -16.17 17.46
C ALA A 615 14.86 -15.69 18.71
N CYS A 616 14.32 -14.75 19.47
CA CYS A 616 14.90 -14.26 20.73
C CYS A 616 14.35 -14.95 21.98
N ASN A 617 13.45 -15.95 21.86
CA ASN A 617 12.72 -16.59 22.97
C ASN A 617 11.87 -15.63 23.82
N GLU A 618 11.40 -14.51 23.26
CA GLU A 618 10.55 -13.53 23.91
C GLU A 618 9.05 -13.89 23.70
N LEU A 619 8.61 -15.02 24.22
CA LEU A 619 7.31 -15.60 23.88
C LEU A 619 6.14 -15.02 24.68
N ASP A 620 6.40 -14.44 25.86
CA ASP A 620 5.35 -13.92 26.77
C ASP A 620 4.60 -12.71 26.21
N ASN A 621 5.22 -11.98 25.27
CA ASN A 621 4.63 -10.81 24.64
C ASN A 621 5.00 -10.71 23.15
N LEU A 622 4.25 -11.40 22.30
CA LEU A 622 4.43 -11.31 20.85
C LEU A 622 3.95 -9.98 20.27
N GLY A 623 3.35 -9.10 21.08
CA GLY A 623 2.76 -7.84 20.68
C GLY A 623 1.46 -8.02 19.90
N ASP A 624 1.05 -7.01 19.12
CA ASP A 624 -0.21 -7.06 18.37
C ASP A 624 -0.19 -8.16 17.30
N THR A 625 -0.95 -9.23 17.53
CA THR A 625 -1.18 -10.35 16.60
C THR A 625 -2.53 -10.25 15.88
N SER A 626 -3.30 -9.20 16.15
CA SER A 626 -4.68 -9.03 15.63
C SER A 626 -4.74 -8.88 14.10
N THR A 627 -3.61 -8.52 13.50
CA THR A 627 -3.47 -8.31 12.05
C THR A 627 -3.02 -9.57 11.29
N LEU A 628 -2.76 -10.69 11.98
CA LEU A 628 -2.36 -11.95 11.35
C LEU A 628 -3.46 -12.52 10.45
N ALA A 629 -3.04 -13.00 9.28
CA ALA A 629 -3.92 -13.72 8.37
C ALA A 629 -4.35 -15.07 8.95
N ASP A 630 -3.40 -15.78 9.54
CA ASP A 630 -3.58 -17.07 10.20
C ASP A 630 -2.76 -17.11 11.51
N PRO A 631 -3.40 -16.92 12.66
CA PRO A 631 -2.72 -16.98 13.95
C PRO A 631 -2.14 -18.36 14.29
N SER A 632 -2.65 -19.46 13.70
CA SER A 632 -2.16 -20.82 13.98
C SER A 632 -0.73 -21.06 13.51
N VAL A 633 -0.28 -20.32 12.50
CA VAL A 633 1.11 -20.37 11.98
C VAL A 633 2.12 -20.03 13.09
N VAL A 634 1.79 -19.08 13.95
CA VAL A 634 2.69 -18.62 15.02
C VAL A 634 2.99 -19.71 16.01
N GLN A 635 1.97 -20.46 16.46
CA GLN A 635 2.16 -21.56 17.40
C GLN A 635 3.06 -22.65 16.81
N GLY A 636 2.84 -23.01 15.55
CA GLY A 636 3.67 -24.00 14.87
C GLY A 636 5.14 -23.58 14.73
N LEU A 637 5.42 -22.28 14.61
CA LEU A 637 6.81 -21.77 14.60
C LEU A 637 7.43 -21.76 16.01
N ILE A 638 6.66 -21.43 17.03
CA ILE A 638 7.10 -21.49 18.43
C ILE A 638 7.50 -22.92 18.83
N ASP A 639 6.66 -23.89 18.50
CA ASP A 639 6.86 -25.30 18.87
C ASP A 639 8.10 -25.91 18.20
N LYS A 640 8.48 -25.40 17.02
CA LYS A 640 9.60 -25.89 16.20
C LYS A 640 10.85 -25.00 16.24
N ARG A 641 10.91 -24.01 17.16
CA ARG A 641 12.07 -23.12 17.21
C ARG A 641 13.35 -23.84 17.57
N LEU A 642 14.48 -23.38 17.01
CA LEU A 642 15.78 -24.07 17.10
C LEU A 642 16.68 -23.57 18.24
N ASN A 643 16.33 -22.52 18.91
CA ASN A 643 17.11 -21.85 19.97
C ASN A 643 16.44 -21.98 21.34
N GLN A 644 16.04 -23.19 21.68
CA GLN A 644 15.43 -23.51 22.98
C GLN A 644 16.45 -23.49 24.11
#